data_0e73a51e32bb92fc5f37fdccd4787964
#
_entry.id   0e73a51e32bb92fc5f37fdccd4787964
#
_cell.length_a   1.000
_cell.length_b   1.000
_cell.length_c   1.000
_cell.angle_alpha   90.00
_cell.angle_beta   90.00
_cell.angle_gamma   90.00
#
_symmetry.space_group_name_H-M   'P 1'
#
loop_
_entity.id
_entity.type
_entity.pdbx_description
1 polymer ?
#
loop_
_entity_poly.entity_id
_entity_poly.type
_entity_poly.pdbx_seq_one_letter_code
_entity_poly.pdbx_strand_id
1 'polypeptide(L)'
;MRHRRILLIPVFLLLILPVVAQQPDPSVLTVDSLFTFRTRPLGPVQWQNDGSGYLALEPSPTKKNFVDIVRYDATTGTRTVKVAAEKLIPTGATDPLAVEEFSMTADEQKLLIFTNSARVWRSNTRGDYWVLDLQANSLRKLGGTDAKPSTLMFAKFSPDGQRVGYVRENNIYVENLSGDSKITKLTTDGSRYIINGTFDWVYEEELFCRDGFRWSPDSKQIAYWQLNSEGVKEMLLINNTAGLYPEIISFPYPKAGETNSAARVGVINANGGPTRWLEVPGDPRNNYLPRMEWAANSTELVIQQLNRRQDTITVMMADASSGKVRPLMTEKDEAWVDVSWGDIDWDRTGIARGDVEWIDGGKRFLWASERDGWRHIYSISRDGSDVKTITPGNYDVITVERVDTTNGFVYFLASPENATQRYLYRVRIDGTGKEERVTPASLAGIHSYNISPRGEFAIHVSSSFNKVPVTEVVRLPQHAVVRTLIDNREVQERFARLKPTPTEFFKVDIGEGVQLDGWMMKPPDFDPQKRYPVLFYAYTEPWGQTALDVWMGRTRLWHGMLAQQGYVVMSVDNRGTPAPRGRAWRKIFYRKAGIVNSGDQAAAARVIAKWPFVDPTRIGMWGWSGGGSATLNAMFRYPDVYSTGMSVAPVADLRYYDTIYQERYGGLPKDHPEEWKQSSPITFAHQLKGNLLIVHGTGDDNVHYQATEALINALIAANKQFSVFPYPNRSHSISEGAGTQRHLYGLLTRYLNERMPPGPATAITSSAR
;
A
#
# COMPACT_ATOMS: atom_id res chain seq x y z
N MET A 1 70.17 35.53 60.48
CA MET A 1 69.21 36.28 59.65
C MET A 1 68.77 35.40 58.48
N ARG A 2 67.57 34.82 58.52
CA ARG A 2 67.07 33.95 57.46
C ARG A 2 65.99 34.74 56.70
N HIS A 3 66.22 35.06 55.44
CA HIS A 3 65.26 35.68 54.55
C HIS A 3 64.24 34.65 54.05
N ARG A 4 62.96 34.80 54.37
CA ARG A 4 61.85 34.09 53.78
C ARG A 4 61.44 34.84 52.47
N ARG A 5 61.57 34.16 51.35
CA ARG A 5 60.99 34.60 50.08
C ARG A 5 59.55 34.14 50.01
N ILE A 6 58.61 35.08 49.89
CA ILE A 6 57.17 34.83 49.65
C ILE A 6 57.01 34.67 48.12
N LEU A 7 56.54 33.49 47.68
CA LEU A 7 56.17 33.21 46.29
C LEU A 7 54.72 33.60 46.11
N LEU A 8 54.46 34.64 45.35
CA LEU A 8 53.13 35.03 44.88
C LEU A 8 52.77 34.18 43.64
N ILE A 9 51.77 33.28 43.78
CA ILE A 9 51.18 32.54 42.66
C ILE A 9 50.00 33.36 42.11
N PRO A 10 50.02 33.76 40.84
CA PRO A 10 48.86 34.43 40.26
C PRO A 10 47.73 33.42 40.03
N VAL A 11 46.60 33.60 40.67
CA VAL A 11 45.36 32.86 40.42
C VAL A 11 44.72 33.44 39.17
N PHE A 12 44.80 32.69 38.06
CA PHE A 12 44.02 32.98 36.86
C PHE A 12 42.60 32.52 37.09
N LEU A 13 41.68 33.49 37.29
CA LEU A 13 40.23 33.26 37.30
C LEU A 13 39.79 33.01 35.84
N LEU A 14 39.61 31.75 35.46
CA LEU A 14 38.94 31.38 34.20
C LEU A 14 37.45 31.72 34.36
N LEU A 15 37.03 32.81 33.76
CA LEU A 15 35.60 33.10 33.52
C LEU A 15 35.04 32.09 32.54
N ILE A 16 34.40 31.04 33.05
CA ILE A 16 33.54 30.14 32.23
C ILE A 16 32.26 30.90 31.93
N LEU A 17 32.22 31.52 30.78
CA LEU A 17 30.95 32.03 30.22
C LEU A 17 30.08 30.81 29.90
N PRO A 18 28.84 30.75 30.42
CA PRO A 18 27.94 29.68 29.98
C PRO A 18 27.67 29.84 28.49
N VAL A 19 28.07 28.87 27.69
CA VAL A 19 27.59 28.76 26.32
C VAL A 19 26.09 28.48 26.44
N VAL A 20 25.28 29.51 26.33
CA VAL A 20 23.84 29.34 26.16
C VAL A 20 23.67 28.65 24.82
N ALA A 21 23.37 27.36 24.89
CA ALA A 21 23.00 26.61 23.70
C ALA A 21 21.79 27.34 23.07
N GLN A 22 22.01 27.93 21.91
CA GLN A 22 20.98 28.62 21.18
C GLN A 22 19.85 27.60 20.91
N GLN A 23 18.65 27.85 21.41
CA GLN A 23 17.54 26.98 21.13
C GLN A 23 17.35 26.86 19.60
N PRO A 24 17.19 25.65 19.07
CA PRO A 24 17.00 25.44 17.64
C PRO A 24 15.82 26.29 17.15
N ASP A 25 15.99 26.95 16.01
CA ASP A 25 14.91 27.70 15.35
C ASP A 25 13.74 26.75 15.04
N PRO A 26 12.56 26.92 15.66
CA PRO A 26 11.44 26.00 15.49
C PRO A 26 10.83 26.04 14.08
N SER A 27 11.21 27.01 13.25
CA SER A 27 10.80 27.08 11.84
C SER A 27 11.66 26.25 10.91
N VAL A 28 12.78 25.70 11.40
CA VAL A 28 13.70 24.88 10.64
C VAL A 28 13.49 23.40 11.00
N LEU A 29 13.28 22.57 9.98
CA LEU A 29 13.13 21.13 10.15
C LEU A 29 14.48 20.48 10.48
N THR A 30 14.43 19.52 11.39
CA THR A 30 15.53 18.62 11.74
C THR A 30 15.07 17.19 11.62
N VAL A 31 15.98 16.22 11.55
CA VAL A 31 15.61 14.80 11.53
C VAL A 31 14.71 14.45 12.71
N ASP A 32 14.97 15.00 13.88
CA ASP A 32 14.13 14.75 15.08
C ASP A 32 12.74 15.34 14.93
N SER A 33 12.62 16.55 14.38
CA SER A 33 11.33 17.22 14.23
C SER A 33 10.41 16.48 13.23
N LEU A 34 10.94 15.75 12.24
CA LEU A 34 10.14 14.97 11.29
C LEU A 34 9.19 13.98 11.99
N PHE A 35 9.57 13.47 13.15
CA PHE A 35 8.81 12.48 13.91
C PHE A 35 7.75 13.09 14.84
N THR A 36 7.68 14.40 14.91
CA THR A 36 6.71 15.12 15.73
C THR A 36 5.47 15.57 14.95
N PHE A 37 5.50 15.56 13.61
CA PHE A 37 4.37 15.88 12.74
C PHE A 37 3.54 14.62 12.46
N ARG A 38 2.77 14.19 13.47
CA ARG A 38 1.93 13.00 13.34
C ARG A 38 0.49 13.41 13.06
N THR A 39 0.03 13.17 11.85
CA THR A 39 -1.40 13.26 11.54
C THR A 39 -2.14 12.10 12.20
N ARG A 40 -3.35 12.37 12.66
CA ARG A 40 -4.24 11.34 13.20
C ARG A 40 -5.14 10.84 12.07
N PRO A 41 -5.10 9.53 11.74
CA PRO A 41 -6.08 8.94 10.83
C PRO A 41 -7.41 8.72 11.57
N LEU A 42 -8.48 8.52 10.82
CA LEU A 42 -9.73 7.98 11.36
C LEU A 42 -9.51 6.49 11.69
N GLY A 43 -9.95 6.07 12.87
CA GLY A 43 -10.00 4.65 13.25
C GLY A 43 -11.03 3.87 12.41
N PRO A 44 -11.20 2.56 12.68
CA PRO A 44 -12.20 1.73 12.02
C PRO A 44 -13.60 2.35 12.10
N VAL A 45 -14.28 2.38 10.95
CA VAL A 45 -15.65 2.87 10.83
C VAL A 45 -16.47 1.84 10.06
N GLN A 46 -17.65 1.53 10.58
CA GLN A 46 -18.63 0.68 9.91
C GLN A 46 -19.95 1.43 9.68
N TRP A 47 -20.36 1.59 8.42
CA TRP A 47 -21.70 2.08 8.09
C TRP A 47 -22.75 1.08 8.56
N GLN A 48 -23.86 1.58 9.07
CA GLN A 48 -25.06 0.77 9.29
C GLN A 48 -25.67 0.38 7.93
N ASN A 49 -26.30 -0.79 7.85
CA ASN A 49 -26.82 -1.33 6.60
C ASN A 49 -27.88 -0.45 5.93
N ASP A 50 -28.65 0.30 6.73
CA ASP A 50 -29.66 1.24 6.25
C ASP A 50 -29.08 2.61 5.84
N GLY A 51 -27.77 2.82 6.05
CA GLY A 51 -27.08 4.08 5.75
C GLY A 51 -27.43 5.24 6.69
N SER A 52 -28.27 5.04 7.72
CA SER A 52 -28.71 6.09 8.64
C SER A 52 -27.63 6.62 9.55
N GLY A 53 -26.57 5.84 9.74
CA GLY A 53 -25.48 6.20 10.63
C GLY A 53 -24.25 5.31 10.45
N TYR A 54 -23.25 5.55 11.26
CA TYR A 54 -22.03 4.75 11.29
C TYR A 54 -21.54 4.52 12.71
N LEU A 55 -20.82 3.43 12.89
CA LEU A 55 -20.14 3.06 14.13
C LEU A 55 -18.67 3.45 14.03
N ALA A 56 -18.10 3.93 15.13
CA ALA A 56 -16.69 4.31 15.22
C ALA A 56 -16.14 3.97 16.62
N LEU A 57 -14.80 3.87 16.72
CA LEU A 57 -14.10 3.73 17.99
C LEU A 57 -13.74 5.10 18.54
N GLU A 58 -14.08 5.37 19.79
CA GLU A 58 -13.70 6.60 20.50
C GLU A 58 -13.13 6.32 21.89
N PRO A 59 -12.20 7.15 22.38
CA PRO A 59 -11.69 7.00 23.75
C PRO A 59 -12.84 6.96 24.77
N SER A 60 -12.84 5.95 25.63
CA SER A 60 -13.84 5.83 26.67
C SER A 60 -13.62 6.89 27.76
N PRO A 61 -14.66 7.60 28.21
CA PRO A 61 -14.55 8.56 29.31
C PRO A 61 -14.38 7.89 30.67
N THR A 62 -14.73 6.61 30.79
CA THR A 62 -14.75 5.85 32.06
C THR A 62 -13.59 4.88 32.19
N LYS A 63 -13.02 4.42 31.06
CA LYS A 63 -11.92 3.46 31.00
C LYS A 63 -10.74 4.04 30.22
N LYS A 64 -9.79 4.65 30.95
CA LYS A 64 -8.59 5.26 30.37
C LYS A 64 -7.83 4.25 29.48
N ASN A 65 -7.39 4.68 28.29
CA ASN A 65 -6.67 3.90 27.26
C ASN A 65 -7.52 2.84 26.54
N PHE A 66 -8.81 2.76 26.79
CA PHE A 66 -9.75 1.89 26.06
C PHE A 66 -10.76 2.71 25.29
N VAL A 67 -11.56 2.05 24.48
CA VAL A 67 -12.50 2.70 23.56
C VAL A 67 -13.93 2.23 23.78
N ASP A 68 -14.88 3.15 23.60
CA ASP A 68 -16.28 2.84 23.39
C ASP A 68 -16.55 2.67 21.90
N ILE A 69 -17.53 1.83 21.52
CA ILE A 69 -18.08 1.81 20.19
C ILE A 69 -19.29 2.74 20.17
N VAL A 70 -19.17 3.80 19.40
CA VAL A 70 -20.18 4.86 19.34
C VAL A 70 -20.90 4.83 18.00
N ARG A 71 -22.20 5.14 18.01
CA ARG A 71 -22.99 5.37 16.82
C ARG A 71 -23.16 6.87 16.59
N TYR A 72 -22.95 7.25 15.36
CA TYR A 72 -23.28 8.58 14.87
C TYR A 72 -24.45 8.51 13.86
N ASP A 73 -25.46 9.33 14.08
CA ASP A 73 -26.46 9.59 13.06
C ASP A 73 -25.84 10.39 11.92
N ALA A 74 -25.99 9.90 10.69
CA ALA A 74 -25.31 10.50 9.52
C ALA A 74 -25.87 11.88 9.16
N THR A 75 -27.15 12.15 9.48
CA THR A 75 -27.82 13.41 9.16
C THR A 75 -27.58 14.49 10.21
N THR A 76 -27.78 14.12 11.49
CA THR A 76 -27.76 15.08 12.60
C THR A 76 -26.42 15.17 13.29
N GLY A 77 -25.56 14.15 13.12
CA GLY A 77 -24.33 13.99 13.88
C GLY A 77 -24.55 13.60 15.34
N THR A 78 -25.77 13.23 15.72
CA THR A 78 -26.10 12.82 17.09
C THR A 78 -25.28 11.60 17.48
N ARG A 79 -24.56 11.72 18.59
CA ARG A 79 -23.69 10.68 19.15
C ARG A 79 -24.46 9.87 20.19
N THR A 80 -24.39 8.56 20.10
CA THR A 80 -24.87 7.62 21.14
C THR A 80 -23.83 6.53 21.38
N VAL A 81 -23.65 6.11 22.64
CA VAL A 81 -22.80 4.96 22.96
C VAL A 81 -23.56 3.69 22.62
N LYS A 82 -23.07 2.93 21.62
CA LYS A 82 -23.64 1.62 21.24
C LYS A 82 -23.13 0.54 22.20
N VAL A 83 -21.82 0.52 22.47
CA VAL A 83 -21.16 -0.41 23.42
C VAL A 83 -20.15 0.37 24.24
N ALA A 84 -20.36 0.47 25.53
CA ALA A 84 -19.40 1.05 26.45
C ALA A 84 -18.25 0.07 26.74
N ALA A 85 -17.06 0.59 26.99
CA ALA A 85 -15.85 -0.21 27.25
C ALA A 85 -16.03 -1.23 28.38
N GLU A 86 -16.84 -0.91 29.41
CA GLU A 86 -17.13 -1.82 30.52
C GLU A 86 -17.80 -3.13 30.07
N LYS A 87 -18.56 -3.10 28.98
CA LYS A 87 -19.17 -4.33 28.40
C LYS A 87 -18.17 -5.23 27.70
N LEU A 88 -16.96 -4.72 27.46
CA LEU A 88 -15.88 -5.43 26.80
C LEU A 88 -14.87 -6.02 27.79
N ILE A 89 -15.22 -6.10 29.10
CA ILE A 89 -14.37 -6.72 30.13
C ILE A 89 -14.64 -8.22 30.15
N PRO A 90 -13.66 -9.07 29.79
CA PRO A 90 -13.81 -10.52 29.89
C PRO A 90 -14.04 -10.97 31.34
N THR A 91 -14.78 -12.07 31.51
CA THR A 91 -14.99 -12.66 32.83
C THR A 91 -13.65 -12.98 33.50
N GLY A 92 -13.46 -12.45 34.71
CA GLY A 92 -12.22 -12.60 35.49
C GLY A 92 -11.11 -11.61 35.12
N ALA A 93 -11.32 -10.72 34.15
CA ALA A 93 -10.42 -9.62 33.86
C ALA A 93 -10.84 -8.32 34.54
N THR A 94 -9.92 -7.37 34.65
CA THR A 94 -10.15 -6.02 35.25
C THR A 94 -10.32 -4.96 34.14
N ASP A 95 -9.76 -5.22 32.98
CA ASP A 95 -9.67 -4.27 31.90
C ASP A 95 -10.44 -4.73 30.66
N PRO A 96 -11.00 -3.79 29.88
CA PRO A 96 -11.65 -4.07 28.61
C PRO A 96 -10.67 -4.66 27.57
N LEU A 97 -11.22 -5.29 26.54
CA LEU A 97 -10.46 -5.65 25.35
C LEU A 97 -9.91 -4.40 24.65
N ALA A 98 -8.66 -4.46 24.20
CA ALA A 98 -8.10 -3.46 23.31
C ALA A 98 -8.65 -3.70 21.90
N VAL A 99 -9.75 -3.04 21.54
CA VAL A 99 -10.43 -3.22 20.26
C VAL A 99 -9.57 -2.64 19.14
N GLU A 100 -9.16 -3.48 18.19
CA GLU A 100 -8.44 -3.07 16.98
C GLU A 100 -9.38 -2.94 15.78
N GLU A 101 -10.27 -3.94 15.62
CA GLU A 101 -11.33 -3.93 14.60
C GLU A 101 -12.62 -4.52 15.18
N PHE A 102 -13.73 -4.21 14.55
CA PHE A 102 -15.03 -4.77 14.92
C PHE A 102 -15.96 -4.90 13.71
N SER A 103 -16.93 -5.80 13.81
CA SER A 103 -18.05 -5.91 12.86
C SER A 103 -19.31 -6.34 13.59
N MET A 104 -20.48 -5.99 13.02
CA MET A 104 -21.77 -6.38 13.58
C MET A 104 -22.51 -7.35 12.67
N THR A 105 -23.39 -8.18 13.27
CA THR A 105 -24.40 -8.92 12.51
C THR A 105 -25.35 -7.96 11.79
N ALA A 106 -26.03 -8.45 10.74
CA ALA A 106 -26.97 -7.63 9.96
C ALA A 106 -28.13 -7.05 10.80
N ASP A 107 -28.54 -7.74 11.85
CA ASP A 107 -29.57 -7.31 12.82
C ASP A 107 -28.99 -6.43 13.95
N GLU A 108 -27.70 -6.17 13.93
CA GLU A 108 -26.95 -5.40 14.94
C GLU A 108 -27.08 -5.92 16.39
N GLN A 109 -27.37 -7.21 16.57
CA GLN A 109 -27.51 -7.80 17.91
C GLN A 109 -26.20 -8.40 18.43
N LYS A 110 -25.25 -8.73 17.56
CA LYS A 110 -23.97 -9.29 17.97
C LYS A 110 -22.81 -8.49 17.38
N LEU A 111 -21.75 -8.33 18.17
CA LEU A 111 -20.52 -7.65 17.80
C LEU A 111 -19.38 -8.65 17.78
N LEU A 112 -18.66 -8.73 16.68
CA LEU A 112 -17.38 -9.43 16.57
C LEU A 112 -16.24 -8.43 16.79
N ILE A 113 -15.30 -8.77 17.64
CA ILE A 113 -14.20 -7.91 18.08
C ILE A 113 -12.90 -8.60 17.73
N PHE A 114 -11.99 -7.89 17.07
CA PHE A 114 -10.62 -8.31 16.81
C PHE A 114 -9.66 -7.58 17.75
N THR A 115 -8.74 -8.32 18.35
CA THR A 115 -7.79 -7.80 19.35
C THR A 115 -6.55 -8.67 19.41
N ASN A 116 -5.52 -8.22 20.15
CA ASN A 116 -4.27 -8.96 20.38
C ASN A 116 -3.67 -9.46 19.07
N SER A 117 -3.61 -8.57 18.07
CA SER A 117 -3.17 -8.91 16.74
C SER A 117 -1.68 -9.24 16.66
N ALA A 118 -1.33 -10.08 15.70
CA ALA A 118 0.05 -10.43 15.37
C ALA A 118 0.27 -10.31 13.87
N ARG A 119 1.43 -9.81 13.51
CA ARG A 119 1.85 -9.64 12.12
C ARG A 119 2.04 -11.01 11.45
N VAL A 120 1.57 -11.11 10.19
CA VAL A 120 1.86 -12.25 9.31
C VAL A 120 2.93 -11.83 8.31
N TRP A 121 2.60 -11.05 7.28
CA TRP A 121 3.56 -10.47 6.34
C TRP A 121 3.59 -8.94 6.49
N ARG A 122 2.76 -8.24 5.72
CA ARG A 122 2.65 -6.78 5.85
C ARG A 122 1.63 -6.32 6.88
N SER A 123 0.65 -7.17 7.19
CA SER A 123 -0.50 -6.82 8.02
C SER A 123 -0.65 -7.73 9.24
N ASN A 124 -1.31 -7.21 10.26
CA ASN A 124 -1.67 -7.97 11.45
C ASN A 124 -2.96 -8.73 11.18
N THR A 125 -2.86 -9.90 10.54
CA THR A 125 -4.03 -10.71 10.15
C THR A 125 -4.33 -11.87 11.09
N ARG A 126 -3.47 -12.15 12.07
CA ARG A 126 -3.74 -13.08 13.18
C ARG A 126 -4.08 -12.30 14.44
N GLY A 127 -4.96 -12.86 15.25
CA GLY A 127 -5.31 -12.25 16.53
C GLY A 127 -6.26 -13.12 17.34
N ASP A 128 -6.81 -12.53 18.38
CA ASP A 128 -7.89 -13.09 19.17
C ASP A 128 -9.21 -12.47 18.70
N TYR A 129 -10.26 -13.28 18.68
CA TYR A 129 -11.60 -12.83 18.35
C TYR A 129 -12.57 -13.11 19.48
N TRP A 130 -13.47 -12.15 19.69
CA TRP A 130 -14.51 -12.21 20.72
C TRP A 130 -15.87 -11.84 20.12
N VAL A 131 -16.93 -12.45 20.65
CA VAL A 131 -18.30 -12.08 20.30
C VAL A 131 -18.99 -11.54 21.54
N LEU A 132 -19.54 -10.32 21.42
CA LEU A 132 -20.45 -9.75 22.40
C LEU A 132 -21.89 -9.91 21.87
N ASP A 133 -22.72 -10.65 22.59
CA ASP A 133 -24.16 -10.68 22.40
C ASP A 133 -24.78 -9.53 23.21
N LEU A 134 -25.39 -8.57 22.52
CA LEU A 134 -25.93 -7.36 23.15
C LEU A 134 -27.23 -7.61 23.91
N GLN A 135 -28.01 -8.62 23.50
CA GLN A 135 -29.26 -8.99 24.20
C GLN A 135 -28.94 -9.80 25.46
N ALA A 136 -28.10 -10.82 25.33
CA ALA A 136 -27.69 -11.63 26.49
C ALA A 136 -26.67 -10.92 27.38
N ASN A 137 -26.09 -9.80 26.94
CA ASN A 137 -25.01 -9.09 27.59
C ASN A 137 -23.84 -10.03 27.97
N SER A 138 -23.48 -10.92 27.05
CA SER A 138 -22.43 -11.94 27.25
C SER A 138 -21.27 -11.75 26.27
N LEU A 139 -20.07 -11.72 26.80
CA LEU A 139 -18.83 -11.60 26.02
C LEU A 139 -18.09 -12.95 26.05
N ARG A 140 -17.81 -13.50 24.85
CA ARG A 140 -17.22 -14.83 24.69
C ARG A 140 -16.04 -14.80 23.71
N LYS A 141 -14.92 -15.46 24.10
CA LYS A 141 -13.78 -15.68 23.21
C LYS A 141 -14.09 -16.79 22.21
N LEU A 142 -13.68 -16.62 20.95
CA LEU A 142 -13.78 -17.67 19.91
C LEU A 142 -12.55 -18.58 19.93
N GLY A 143 -12.70 -19.76 19.34
CA GLY A 143 -11.62 -20.74 19.16
C GLY A 143 -11.55 -21.82 20.24
N GLY A 144 -12.40 -21.73 21.27
CA GLY A 144 -12.41 -22.70 22.40
C GLY A 144 -11.18 -22.58 23.31
N THR A 145 -11.06 -23.52 24.23
CA THR A 145 -9.96 -23.55 25.22
C THR A 145 -8.59 -23.86 24.61
N ASP A 146 -8.57 -24.49 23.44
CA ASP A 146 -7.34 -24.96 22.78
C ASP A 146 -6.68 -23.89 21.88
N ALA A 147 -7.38 -22.78 21.61
CA ALA A 147 -6.85 -21.72 20.80
C ALA A 147 -5.75 -20.95 21.56
N LYS A 148 -4.53 -21.02 21.02
CA LYS A 148 -3.42 -20.18 21.52
C LYS A 148 -3.72 -18.72 21.23
N PRO A 149 -3.16 -17.77 22.04
CA PRO A 149 -3.29 -16.34 21.76
C PRO A 149 -2.81 -16.00 20.36
N SER A 150 -3.49 -15.05 19.71
CA SER A 150 -3.15 -14.49 18.41
C SER A 150 -3.02 -15.52 17.28
N THR A 151 -3.91 -16.53 17.23
CA THR A 151 -3.84 -17.60 16.22
C THR A 151 -5.02 -17.68 15.26
N LEU A 152 -6.13 -16.98 15.53
CA LEU A 152 -7.27 -16.95 14.63
C LEU A 152 -7.08 -15.89 13.55
N MET A 153 -7.65 -16.13 12.36
CA MET A 153 -7.60 -15.22 11.22
C MET A 153 -8.98 -15.11 10.58
N PHE A 154 -9.32 -13.90 10.13
CA PHE A 154 -10.47 -13.61 9.26
C PHE A 154 -11.82 -14.10 9.80
N ALA A 155 -12.01 -14.06 11.12
CA ALA A 155 -13.29 -14.43 11.70
C ALA A 155 -14.41 -13.54 11.15
N LYS A 156 -15.53 -14.15 10.72
CA LYS A 156 -16.70 -13.44 10.21
C LYS A 156 -17.98 -14.18 10.50
N PHE A 157 -19.03 -13.44 10.78
CA PHE A 157 -20.37 -13.99 10.96
C PHE A 157 -20.86 -14.71 9.70
N SER A 158 -21.63 -15.78 9.88
CA SER A 158 -22.53 -16.25 8.83
C SER A 158 -23.60 -15.18 8.53
N PRO A 159 -24.13 -15.09 7.29
CA PRO A 159 -25.17 -14.11 6.94
C PRO A 159 -26.39 -14.09 7.88
N ASP A 160 -26.77 -15.25 8.44
CA ASP A 160 -27.84 -15.40 9.42
C ASP A 160 -27.47 -15.00 10.87
N GLY A 161 -26.18 -14.64 11.10
CA GLY A 161 -25.67 -14.23 12.42
C GLY A 161 -25.66 -15.31 13.50
N GLN A 162 -25.83 -16.61 13.10
CA GLN A 162 -25.90 -17.71 14.08
C GLN A 162 -24.56 -18.39 14.33
N ARG A 163 -23.58 -18.19 13.43
CA ARG A 163 -22.28 -18.84 13.47
C ARG A 163 -21.17 -17.84 13.12
N VAL A 164 -19.93 -18.23 13.47
CA VAL A 164 -18.71 -17.54 13.00
C VAL A 164 -17.80 -18.56 12.33
N GLY A 165 -17.33 -18.24 11.13
CA GLY A 165 -16.26 -18.95 10.46
C GLY A 165 -14.93 -18.24 10.69
N TYR A 166 -13.82 -19.00 10.85
CA TYR A 166 -12.47 -18.46 10.99
C TYR A 166 -11.42 -19.46 10.52
N VAL A 167 -10.22 -18.98 10.27
CA VAL A 167 -9.04 -19.83 9.98
C VAL A 167 -8.19 -19.96 11.25
N ARG A 168 -7.72 -21.14 11.52
CA ARG A 168 -6.70 -21.44 12.54
C ARG A 168 -5.77 -22.54 12.05
N GLU A 169 -4.47 -22.30 12.11
CA GLU A 169 -3.45 -23.30 11.70
C GLU A 169 -3.73 -23.87 10.30
N ASN A 170 -3.98 -22.98 9.34
CA ASN A 170 -4.29 -23.32 7.94
C ASN A 170 -5.50 -24.26 7.74
N ASN A 171 -6.42 -24.27 8.70
CA ASN A 171 -7.69 -24.97 8.60
C ASN A 171 -8.86 -24.03 8.89
N ILE A 172 -10.01 -24.32 8.26
CA ILE A 172 -11.25 -23.57 8.44
C ILE A 172 -12.07 -24.22 9.56
N TYR A 173 -12.59 -23.38 10.42
CA TYR A 173 -13.48 -23.75 11.53
C TYR A 173 -14.77 -22.96 11.46
N VAL A 174 -15.84 -23.57 11.94
CA VAL A 174 -17.13 -22.91 12.19
C VAL A 174 -17.53 -23.14 13.63
N GLU A 175 -17.94 -22.08 14.31
CA GLU A 175 -18.37 -22.09 15.70
C GLU A 175 -19.80 -21.58 15.84
N ASN A 176 -20.68 -22.33 16.52
CA ASN A 176 -22.04 -21.91 16.82
C ASN A 176 -22.02 -20.81 17.89
N LEU A 177 -22.88 -19.80 17.72
CA LEU A 177 -23.01 -18.70 18.69
C LEU A 177 -24.08 -18.96 19.73
N SER A 178 -24.94 -19.94 19.51
CA SER A 178 -26.03 -20.33 20.43
C SER A 178 -25.93 -21.83 20.78
N GLY A 179 -26.63 -22.24 21.83
CA GLY A 179 -26.68 -23.63 22.26
C GLY A 179 -25.37 -24.14 22.86
N ASP A 180 -24.88 -25.25 22.35
CA ASP A 180 -23.69 -25.95 22.84
C ASP A 180 -22.35 -25.30 22.47
N SER A 181 -22.37 -24.18 21.77
CA SER A 181 -21.17 -23.51 21.28
C SER A 181 -20.22 -24.44 20.51
N LYS A 182 -20.79 -25.42 19.80
CA LYS A 182 -20.04 -26.44 19.06
C LYS A 182 -19.09 -25.81 18.05
N ILE A 183 -17.82 -26.24 18.11
CA ILE A 183 -16.80 -25.92 17.12
C ILE A 183 -16.66 -27.11 16.15
N THR A 184 -16.82 -26.84 14.87
CA THR A 184 -16.64 -27.82 13.80
C THR A 184 -15.40 -27.47 12.98
N LYS A 185 -14.40 -28.33 12.96
CA LYS A 185 -13.24 -28.22 12.07
C LYS A 185 -13.65 -28.71 10.69
N LEU A 186 -13.74 -27.81 9.70
CA LEU A 186 -14.23 -28.15 8.36
C LEU A 186 -13.15 -28.79 7.49
N THR A 187 -11.91 -28.31 7.58
CA THR A 187 -10.78 -28.89 6.85
C THR A 187 -9.77 -29.47 7.84
N THR A 188 -9.07 -30.56 7.48
CA THR A 188 -8.20 -31.29 8.41
C THR A 188 -6.79 -31.52 7.88
N ASP A 189 -6.53 -31.14 6.65
CA ASP A 189 -5.28 -31.31 5.92
C ASP A 189 -4.34 -30.10 5.98
N GLY A 190 -4.75 -29.03 6.67
CA GLY A 190 -3.94 -27.84 6.87
C GLY A 190 -2.59 -28.18 7.51
N SER A 191 -1.52 -27.69 6.88
CA SER A 191 -0.14 -27.92 7.30
C SER A 191 0.71 -26.68 6.96
N ARG A 192 2.04 -26.78 7.12
CA ARG A 192 2.94 -25.72 6.64
C ARG A 192 2.77 -25.41 5.14
N TYR A 193 2.45 -26.43 4.34
CA TYR A 193 2.40 -26.33 2.88
C TYR A 193 0.98 -26.41 2.31
N ILE A 194 0.03 -26.95 3.04
CA ILE A 194 -1.40 -26.96 2.64
C ILE A 194 -2.12 -25.87 3.42
N ILE A 195 -2.59 -24.86 2.71
CA ILE A 195 -3.16 -23.64 3.27
C ILE A 195 -4.64 -23.56 2.87
N ASN A 196 -5.55 -23.69 3.85
CA ASN A 196 -6.99 -23.58 3.63
C ASN A 196 -7.51 -22.25 4.18
N GLY A 197 -8.27 -21.51 3.38
CA GLY A 197 -8.99 -20.32 3.83
C GLY A 197 -8.13 -19.07 4.07
N THR A 198 -6.86 -19.14 3.70
CA THR A 198 -5.93 -17.99 3.63
C THR A 198 -4.92 -18.25 2.50
N PHE A 199 -3.88 -17.45 2.39
CA PHE A 199 -2.98 -17.45 1.24
C PHE A 199 -1.52 -17.55 1.64
N ASP A 200 -0.66 -17.91 0.68
CA ASP A 200 0.78 -17.83 0.79
C ASP A 200 1.29 -16.39 0.57
N TRP A 201 2.60 -16.22 0.73
CA TRP A 201 3.24 -14.92 0.65
C TRP A 201 2.94 -14.21 -0.69
N VAL A 202 3.08 -14.89 -1.82
CA VAL A 202 3.00 -14.25 -3.13
C VAL A 202 1.58 -13.86 -3.53
N TYR A 203 0.56 -14.63 -3.13
CA TYR A 203 -0.84 -14.24 -3.32
C TYR A 203 -1.24 -13.06 -2.43
N GLU A 204 -0.75 -13.04 -1.17
CA GLU A 204 -1.01 -11.92 -0.29
C GLU A 204 -0.38 -10.64 -0.80
N GLU A 205 0.88 -10.69 -1.21
CA GLU A 205 1.64 -9.52 -1.64
C GLU A 205 1.16 -8.97 -2.99
N GLU A 206 1.00 -9.83 -4.02
CA GLU A 206 0.87 -9.40 -5.39
C GLU A 206 -0.56 -9.42 -5.93
N LEU A 207 -1.45 -10.16 -5.30
CA LEU A 207 -2.86 -10.25 -5.66
C LEU A 207 -3.78 -9.69 -4.57
N PHE A 208 -3.22 -9.23 -3.41
CA PHE A 208 -3.95 -8.73 -2.24
C PHE A 208 -4.95 -9.74 -1.67
N CYS A 209 -4.66 -11.02 -1.83
CA CYS A 209 -5.46 -12.12 -1.31
C CYS A 209 -5.03 -12.44 0.13
N ARG A 210 -5.89 -12.18 1.11
CA ARG A 210 -5.64 -12.49 2.53
C ARG A 210 -6.71 -13.40 3.10
N ASP A 211 -7.96 -12.97 3.01
CA ASP A 211 -9.16 -13.66 3.47
C ASP A 211 -9.62 -14.67 2.42
N GLY A 212 -9.38 -15.95 2.65
CA GLY A 212 -9.51 -17.02 1.67
C GLY A 212 -10.79 -17.86 1.81
N PHE A 213 -11.89 -17.37 2.40
CA PHE A 213 -13.15 -18.09 2.40
C PHE A 213 -14.36 -17.17 2.37
N ARG A 214 -15.50 -17.68 1.86
CA ARG A 214 -16.76 -16.95 1.68
C ARG A 214 -17.94 -17.79 2.15
N TRP A 215 -18.77 -17.24 3.03
CA TRP A 215 -20.06 -17.82 3.36
C TRP A 215 -21.01 -17.76 2.19
N SER A 216 -21.79 -18.84 1.94
CA SER A 216 -22.94 -18.74 1.04
C SER A 216 -24.00 -17.79 1.62
N PRO A 217 -24.77 -17.06 0.76
CA PRO A 217 -25.81 -16.16 1.23
C PRO A 217 -26.86 -16.81 2.16
N ASP A 218 -27.14 -18.12 2.01
CA ASP A 218 -28.03 -18.90 2.87
C ASP A 218 -27.36 -19.48 4.12
N SER A 219 -26.10 -19.14 4.38
CA SER A 219 -25.31 -19.59 5.54
C SER A 219 -25.04 -21.09 5.62
N LYS A 220 -25.33 -21.90 4.57
CA LYS A 220 -25.21 -23.36 4.64
C LYS A 220 -23.89 -23.90 4.20
N GLN A 221 -23.14 -23.14 3.39
CA GLN A 221 -21.89 -23.56 2.78
C GLN A 221 -20.81 -22.51 2.94
N ILE A 222 -19.57 -22.95 2.80
CA ILE A 222 -18.38 -22.11 2.70
C ILE A 222 -17.64 -22.49 1.42
N ALA A 223 -17.41 -21.49 0.56
CA ALA A 223 -16.46 -21.59 -0.54
C ALA A 223 -15.10 -21.10 -0.05
N TYR A 224 -14.01 -21.79 -0.45
CA TYR A 224 -12.68 -21.43 0.03
C TYR A 224 -11.57 -21.79 -0.95
N TRP A 225 -10.47 -21.05 -0.87
CA TRP A 225 -9.23 -21.41 -1.53
C TRP A 225 -8.43 -22.39 -0.71
N GLN A 226 -7.82 -23.33 -1.42
CA GLN A 226 -6.71 -24.10 -0.90
C GLN A 226 -5.47 -23.87 -1.77
N LEU A 227 -4.35 -23.56 -1.14
CA LEU A 227 -3.05 -23.51 -1.78
C LEU A 227 -2.20 -24.68 -1.32
N ASN A 228 -1.46 -25.28 -2.26
CA ASN A 228 -0.44 -26.31 -1.97
C ASN A 228 0.93 -25.78 -2.43
N SER A 229 1.75 -25.40 -1.47
CA SER A 229 3.11 -24.88 -1.68
C SER A 229 4.20 -25.97 -1.61
N GLU A 230 3.84 -27.24 -1.54
CA GLU A 230 4.83 -28.34 -1.66
C GLU A 230 5.59 -28.22 -2.99
N GLY A 231 6.91 -28.27 -2.93
CA GLY A 231 7.79 -28.10 -4.09
C GLY A 231 8.10 -26.66 -4.48
N VAL A 232 7.48 -25.65 -3.84
CA VAL A 232 7.97 -24.27 -3.90
C VAL A 232 9.25 -24.17 -3.08
N LYS A 233 10.31 -23.59 -3.66
CA LYS A 233 11.58 -23.40 -2.95
C LYS A 233 11.42 -22.46 -1.77
N GLU A 234 12.11 -22.75 -0.68
CA GLU A 234 12.07 -21.92 0.51
C GLU A 234 13.12 -20.80 0.43
N MET A 235 12.70 -19.61 0.81
CA MET A 235 13.59 -18.52 1.16
C MET A 235 14.02 -18.66 2.61
N LEU A 236 15.31 -18.44 2.87
CA LEU A 236 15.88 -18.48 4.21
C LEU A 236 16.37 -17.08 4.58
N LEU A 237 15.82 -16.51 5.65
CA LEU A 237 16.29 -15.28 6.26
C LEU A 237 17.03 -15.63 7.56
N ILE A 238 18.18 -15.02 7.77
CA ILE A 238 19.00 -15.26 8.97
C ILE A 238 18.88 -14.07 9.91
N ASN A 239 18.20 -14.26 11.03
CA ASN A 239 18.14 -13.29 12.11
C ASN A 239 19.35 -13.43 13.03
N ASN A 240 20.43 -12.70 12.74
CA ASN A 240 21.64 -12.68 13.55
C ASN A 240 21.49 -11.95 14.90
N THR A 241 20.33 -11.36 15.18
CA THR A 241 20.06 -10.58 16.40
C THR A 241 19.02 -11.24 17.32
N ALA A 242 18.60 -12.47 17.03
CA ALA A 242 17.62 -13.20 17.84
C ALA A 242 18.14 -13.58 19.23
N GLY A 243 19.44 -13.84 19.35
CA GLY A 243 20.06 -14.26 20.60
C GLY A 243 21.56 -14.53 20.45
N LEU A 244 22.09 -15.40 21.29
CA LEU A 244 23.50 -15.83 21.20
C LEU A 244 23.78 -16.59 19.88
N TYR A 245 22.83 -17.35 19.41
CA TYR A 245 22.87 -18.03 18.12
C TYR A 245 21.83 -17.41 17.17
N PRO A 246 22.11 -17.37 15.85
CA PRO A 246 21.15 -16.87 14.87
C PRO A 246 19.93 -17.78 14.78
N GLU A 247 18.80 -17.19 14.40
CA GLU A 247 17.56 -17.90 14.07
C GLU A 247 17.35 -17.89 12.56
N ILE A 248 16.91 -19.03 12.01
CA ILE A 248 16.54 -19.15 10.60
C ILE A 248 15.03 -19.02 10.47
N ILE A 249 14.59 -18.04 9.71
CA ILE A 249 13.20 -17.84 9.29
C ILE A 249 13.08 -18.35 7.87
N SER A 250 12.23 -19.37 7.64
CA SER A 250 12.04 -19.97 6.32
C SER A 250 10.58 -19.97 5.92
N PHE A 251 10.34 -19.72 4.63
CA PHE A 251 8.99 -19.72 4.03
C PHE A 251 9.07 -20.01 2.52
N PRO A 252 8.03 -20.66 1.94
CA PRO A 252 7.93 -20.85 0.50
C PRO A 252 7.87 -19.51 -0.22
N TYR A 253 8.79 -19.28 -1.18
CA TYR A 253 8.84 -18.06 -1.97
C TYR A 253 9.20 -18.40 -3.43
N PRO A 254 8.24 -18.26 -4.36
CA PRO A 254 8.48 -18.58 -5.76
C PRO A 254 9.20 -17.41 -6.46
N LYS A 255 10.50 -17.54 -6.69
CA LYS A 255 11.24 -16.58 -7.52
C LYS A 255 10.84 -16.68 -8.99
N ALA A 256 10.99 -15.59 -9.72
CA ALA A 256 10.64 -15.52 -11.13
C ALA A 256 11.22 -16.70 -11.93
N GLY A 257 10.35 -17.38 -12.70
CA GLY A 257 10.68 -18.59 -13.44
C GLY A 257 10.54 -19.90 -12.66
N GLU A 258 10.41 -19.86 -11.34
CA GLU A 258 10.32 -21.04 -10.49
C GLU A 258 8.87 -21.53 -10.32
N THR A 259 8.70 -22.64 -9.58
CA THR A 259 7.41 -23.28 -9.32
C THR A 259 6.55 -22.47 -8.36
N ASN A 260 5.27 -22.23 -8.71
CA ASN A 260 4.25 -21.65 -7.85
C ASN A 260 3.54 -22.66 -6.99
N SER A 261 2.82 -22.20 -5.97
CA SER A 261 1.81 -22.98 -5.27
C SER A 261 0.68 -23.38 -6.22
N ALA A 262 0.16 -24.60 -6.04
CA ALA A 262 -1.05 -25.01 -6.74
C ALA A 262 -2.27 -24.40 -6.04
N ALA A 263 -3.10 -23.65 -6.76
CA ALA A 263 -4.31 -23.05 -6.24
C ALA A 263 -5.56 -23.75 -6.73
N ARG A 264 -6.51 -24.03 -5.83
CA ARG A 264 -7.84 -24.55 -6.18
C ARG A 264 -8.92 -23.97 -5.27
N VAL A 265 -10.16 -24.05 -5.71
CA VAL A 265 -11.34 -23.62 -4.95
C VAL A 265 -12.24 -24.81 -4.65
N GLY A 266 -12.76 -24.88 -3.44
CA GLY A 266 -13.70 -25.90 -3.02
C GLY A 266 -14.90 -25.30 -2.28
N VAL A 267 -15.98 -26.07 -2.22
CA VAL A 267 -17.19 -25.79 -1.45
C VAL A 267 -17.41 -26.89 -0.42
N ILE A 268 -17.63 -26.50 0.82
CA ILE A 268 -17.89 -27.41 1.93
C ILE A 268 -19.14 -27.01 2.69
N ASN A 269 -19.91 -27.99 3.20
CA ASN A 269 -21.03 -27.70 4.07
C ASN A 269 -20.57 -27.12 5.41
N ALA A 270 -21.22 -26.10 5.90
CA ALA A 270 -20.86 -25.44 7.16
C ALA A 270 -20.99 -26.32 8.41
N ASN A 271 -21.64 -27.49 8.30
CA ASN A 271 -21.73 -28.49 9.36
C ASN A 271 -20.67 -29.60 9.23
N GLY A 272 -19.76 -29.50 8.24
CA GLY A 272 -18.75 -30.51 7.92
C GLY A 272 -19.16 -31.42 6.79
N GLY A 273 -18.30 -32.38 6.48
CA GLY A 273 -18.44 -33.30 5.36
C GLY A 273 -17.32 -33.14 4.33
N PRO A 274 -17.40 -33.84 3.18
CA PRO A 274 -16.35 -33.72 2.16
C PRO A 274 -16.42 -32.39 1.42
N THR A 275 -15.25 -31.86 1.08
CA THR A 275 -15.15 -30.71 0.15
C THR A 275 -15.46 -31.15 -1.27
N ARG A 276 -16.31 -30.41 -1.94
CA ARG A 276 -16.49 -30.49 -3.38
C ARG A 276 -15.53 -29.53 -4.06
N TRP A 277 -14.56 -30.07 -4.74
CA TRP A 277 -13.61 -29.27 -5.52
C TRP A 277 -14.24 -28.83 -6.84
N LEU A 278 -14.00 -27.58 -7.22
CA LEU A 278 -14.45 -27.04 -8.49
C LEU A 278 -13.47 -27.43 -9.60
N GLU A 279 -14.01 -27.84 -10.75
CA GLU A 279 -13.25 -28.37 -11.90
C GLU A 279 -12.64 -27.23 -12.74
N VAL A 280 -11.85 -26.36 -12.11
CA VAL A 280 -11.18 -25.25 -12.81
C VAL A 280 -10.14 -25.84 -13.77
N PRO A 281 -10.19 -25.49 -15.07
CA PRO A 281 -9.32 -26.12 -16.08
C PRO A 281 -7.86 -25.65 -15.97
N GLY A 282 -6.93 -26.46 -16.51
CA GLY A 282 -5.51 -26.17 -16.61
C GLY A 282 -4.69 -26.66 -15.43
N ASP A 283 -3.39 -26.40 -15.48
CA ASP A 283 -2.45 -26.76 -14.41
C ASP A 283 -2.55 -25.74 -13.28
N PRO A 284 -2.92 -26.17 -12.04
CA PRO A 284 -3.12 -25.25 -10.91
C PRO A 284 -1.85 -24.53 -10.47
N ARG A 285 -0.65 -24.95 -10.90
CA ARG A 285 0.62 -24.26 -10.64
C ARG A 285 0.97 -23.21 -11.72
N ASN A 286 0.27 -23.25 -12.84
CA ASN A 286 0.46 -22.32 -13.97
C ASN A 286 -0.76 -21.43 -14.21
N ASN A 287 -1.65 -21.38 -13.24
CA ASN A 287 -2.78 -20.45 -13.17
C ASN A 287 -2.80 -19.76 -11.80
N TYR A 288 -3.38 -18.58 -11.76
CA TYR A 288 -3.72 -17.88 -10.53
C TYR A 288 -5.24 -17.77 -10.42
N LEU A 289 -5.77 -17.89 -9.20
CA LEU A 289 -7.19 -17.73 -8.88
C LEU A 289 -7.36 -16.51 -7.96
N PRO A 290 -7.20 -15.27 -8.48
CA PRO A 290 -7.13 -14.09 -7.63
C PRO A 290 -8.46 -13.73 -6.98
N ARG A 291 -9.60 -14.11 -7.57
CA ARG A 291 -10.94 -13.74 -7.05
C ARG A 291 -11.92 -14.90 -7.17
N MET A 292 -12.81 -15.00 -6.16
CA MET A 292 -13.94 -15.92 -6.13
C MET A 292 -15.01 -15.35 -5.21
N GLU A 293 -16.26 -15.32 -5.68
CA GLU A 293 -17.41 -14.89 -4.91
C GLU A 293 -18.67 -15.69 -5.27
N TRP A 294 -19.65 -15.72 -4.36
CA TRP A 294 -20.97 -16.22 -4.65
C TRP A 294 -21.66 -15.33 -5.68
N ALA A 295 -22.29 -15.94 -6.69
CA ALA A 295 -22.84 -15.24 -7.84
C ALA A 295 -24.23 -14.69 -7.59
N ALA A 296 -24.42 -13.85 -6.55
CA ALA A 296 -25.69 -13.31 -6.08
C ALA A 296 -26.73 -14.39 -5.72
N ASN A 297 -26.31 -15.61 -5.46
CA ASN A 297 -27.14 -16.73 -4.99
C ASN A 297 -26.27 -17.73 -4.21
N SER A 298 -26.87 -18.82 -3.69
CA SER A 298 -26.16 -19.86 -2.90
C SER A 298 -25.86 -21.13 -3.69
N THR A 299 -26.00 -21.09 -5.02
CA THR A 299 -25.84 -22.27 -5.88
C THR A 299 -24.71 -22.14 -6.89
N GLU A 300 -24.27 -20.91 -7.18
CA GLU A 300 -23.23 -20.65 -8.16
C GLU A 300 -22.16 -19.72 -7.59
N LEU A 301 -20.93 -19.91 -8.05
CA LEU A 301 -19.79 -19.03 -7.77
C LEU A 301 -19.25 -18.45 -9.07
N VAL A 302 -18.76 -17.22 -9.00
CA VAL A 302 -17.91 -16.67 -10.03
C VAL A 302 -16.45 -16.79 -9.62
N ILE A 303 -15.59 -17.25 -10.54
CA ILE A 303 -14.15 -17.43 -10.33
C ILE A 303 -13.42 -16.67 -11.42
N GLN A 304 -12.38 -15.96 -11.08
CA GLN A 304 -11.43 -15.39 -12.01
C GLN A 304 -10.19 -16.29 -12.08
N GLN A 305 -9.84 -16.72 -13.29
CA GLN A 305 -8.61 -17.46 -13.55
C GLN A 305 -7.69 -16.62 -14.43
N LEU A 306 -6.51 -16.30 -13.92
CA LEU A 306 -5.46 -15.61 -14.64
C LEU A 306 -4.39 -16.63 -15.05
N ASN A 307 -3.97 -16.65 -16.30
CA ASN A 307 -2.89 -17.53 -16.71
C ASN A 307 -1.54 -17.05 -16.14
N ARG A 308 -0.51 -17.90 -16.13
CA ARG A 308 0.78 -17.55 -15.54
C ARG A 308 1.45 -16.34 -16.20
N ARG A 309 1.27 -16.11 -17.49
CA ARG A 309 1.77 -14.92 -18.18
C ARG A 309 1.01 -13.64 -17.83
N GLN A 310 -0.13 -13.79 -17.15
CA GLN A 310 -1.02 -12.71 -16.74
C GLN A 310 -1.53 -11.82 -17.88
N ASP A 311 -1.48 -12.34 -19.09
CA ASP A 311 -1.97 -11.70 -20.31
C ASP A 311 -3.41 -12.12 -20.68
N THR A 312 -3.97 -13.10 -19.95
CA THR A 312 -5.30 -13.64 -20.19
C THR A 312 -6.01 -13.94 -18.88
N ILE A 313 -7.17 -13.33 -18.67
CA ILE A 313 -8.08 -13.64 -17.57
C ILE A 313 -9.36 -14.25 -18.11
N THR A 314 -9.80 -15.36 -17.51
CA THR A 314 -11.10 -15.99 -17.80
C THR A 314 -11.98 -15.91 -16.56
N VAL A 315 -13.12 -15.28 -16.71
CA VAL A 315 -14.19 -15.28 -15.70
C VAL A 315 -15.07 -16.50 -15.94
N MET A 316 -15.28 -17.29 -14.93
CA MET A 316 -16.01 -18.58 -14.99
C MET A 316 -17.15 -18.57 -14.02
N MET A 317 -18.24 -19.27 -14.35
CA MET A 317 -19.32 -19.64 -13.44
C MET A 317 -19.15 -21.09 -13.01
N ALA A 318 -19.20 -21.35 -11.72
CA ALA A 318 -19.11 -22.67 -11.14
C ALA A 318 -20.41 -23.06 -10.44
N ASP A 319 -20.90 -24.27 -10.65
CA ASP A 319 -22.04 -24.86 -9.91
C ASP A 319 -21.51 -25.47 -8.60
N ALA A 320 -21.99 -24.95 -7.48
CA ALA A 320 -21.54 -25.35 -6.15
C ALA A 320 -21.89 -26.82 -5.80
N SER A 321 -22.92 -27.39 -6.40
CA SER A 321 -23.40 -28.73 -6.12
C SER A 321 -22.68 -29.83 -6.91
N SER A 322 -22.33 -29.56 -8.16
CA SER A 322 -21.63 -30.50 -9.03
C SER A 322 -20.12 -30.26 -9.11
N GLY A 323 -19.65 -29.06 -8.84
CA GLY A 323 -18.27 -28.63 -9.05
C GLY A 323 -17.92 -28.26 -10.49
N LYS A 324 -18.87 -28.38 -11.43
CA LYS A 324 -18.63 -28.05 -12.84
C LYS A 324 -18.49 -26.56 -13.06
N VAL A 325 -17.56 -26.18 -13.92
CA VAL A 325 -17.34 -24.78 -14.30
C VAL A 325 -17.57 -24.57 -15.80
N ARG A 326 -18.00 -23.35 -16.15
CA ARG A 326 -18.14 -22.91 -17.53
C ARG A 326 -17.59 -21.49 -17.67
N PRO A 327 -16.93 -21.15 -18.78
CA PRO A 327 -16.48 -19.78 -19.01
C PRO A 327 -17.69 -18.85 -19.25
N LEU A 328 -17.58 -17.62 -18.72
CA LEU A 328 -18.49 -16.51 -19.04
C LEU A 328 -17.87 -15.57 -20.06
N MET A 329 -16.64 -15.16 -19.80
CA MET A 329 -15.91 -14.26 -20.69
C MET A 329 -14.41 -14.47 -20.54
N THR A 330 -13.67 -14.06 -21.55
CA THR A 330 -12.21 -14.02 -21.53
C THR A 330 -11.75 -12.62 -21.96
N GLU A 331 -10.82 -12.05 -21.21
CA GLU A 331 -10.14 -10.82 -21.58
C GLU A 331 -8.66 -11.09 -21.79
N LYS A 332 -8.09 -10.49 -22.83
CA LYS A 332 -6.68 -10.63 -23.18
C LYS A 332 -6.06 -9.27 -23.40
N ASP A 333 -4.77 -9.18 -23.11
CA ASP A 333 -3.95 -8.01 -23.37
C ASP A 333 -2.58 -8.49 -23.89
N GLU A 334 -1.97 -7.75 -24.81
CA GLU A 334 -0.63 -8.06 -25.34
C GLU A 334 0.48 -7.91 -24.29
N ALA A 335 0.21 -7.17 -23.18
CA ALA A 335 1.11 -6.98 -22.08
C ALA A 335 0.63 -7.79 -20.87
N TRP A 336 -0.33 -7.27 -20.10
CA TRP A 336 -0.93 -7.97 -18.95
C TRP A 336 -2.35 -7.48 -18.72
N VAL A 337 -3.17 -8.28 -18.03
CA VAL A 337 -4.49 -7.89 -17.52
C VAL A 337 -4.39 -7.61 -16.03
N ASP A 338 -4.85 -6.45 -15.59
CA ASP A 338 -4.91 -6.13 -14.16
C ASP A 338 -6.09 -6.84 -13.48
N VAL A 339 -5.83 -7.42 -12.31
CA VAL A 339 -6.83 -8.09 -11.46
C VAL A 339 -7.14 -7.30 -10.18
N SER A 340 -6.40 -6.23 -9.94
CA SER A 340 -6.56 -5.36 -8.78
C SER A 340 -6.75 -3.93 -9.25
N TRP A 341 -7.75 -3.24 -8.69
CA TRP A 341 -8.18 -1.93 -9.12
C TRP A 341 -8.02 -0.92 -8.00
N GLY A 342 -7.53 0.24 -8.33
CA GLY A 342 -7.47 1.39 -7.46
C GLY A 342 -6.07 1.83 -7.10
N ASP A 343 -5.97 3.03 -6.53
CA ASP A 343 -4.78 3.47 -5.81
C ASP A 343 -4.56 2.48 -4.67
N ILE A 344 -3.36 1.93 -4.62
CA ILE A 344 -2.97 0.97 -3.61
C ILE A 344 -2.80 1.75 -2.32
N ASP A 345 -3.85 1.79 -1.51
CA ASP A 345 -3.76 2.21 -0.13
C ASP A 345 -3.30 0.98 0.68
N TRP A 346 -2.00 0.91 0.91
CA TRP A 346 -1.36 -0.18 1.64
C TRP A 346 -1.90 -0.36 3.06
N ASP A 347 -2.54 0.68 3.61
CA ASP A 347 -3.11 0.69 4.96
C ASP A 347 -4.59 0.30 5.01
N ARG A 348 -5.28 0.15 3.87
CA ARG A 348 -6.68 -0.26 3.88
C ARG A 348 -6.82 -1.76 3.90
N THR A 349 -7.25 -2.23 5.04
CA THR A 349 -7.58 -3.61 5.32
C THR A 349 -8.45 -4.26 4.25
N GLY A 350 -7.86 -5.16 3.49
CA GLY A 350 -8.40 -6.48 3.24
C GLY A 350 -9.45 -6.69 2.16
N ILE A 351 -9.98 -5.68 1.45
CA ILE A 351 -10.86 -5.94 0.30
C ILE A 351 -10.17 -5.41 -0.94
N ALA A 352 -9.50 -6.30 -1.67
CA ALA A 352 -9.06 -6.00 -3.02
C ALA A 352 -10.29 -5.73 -3.87
N ARG A 353 -10.48 -4.48 -4.28
CA ARG A 353 -11.55 -4.10 -5.19
C ARG A 353 -11.19 -4.57 -6.60
N GLY A 354 -11.81 -5.58 -7.05
CA GLY A 354 -11.66 -6.28 -8.33
C GLY A 354 -12.71 -7.38 -8.42
N ASP A 355 -13.60 -7.40 -7.42
CA ASP A 355 -14.68 -8.37 -7.35
C ASP A 355 -15.76 -8.04 -8.38
N VAL A 356 -16.44 -9.09 -8.82
CA VAL A 356 -17.62 -8.96 -9.69
C VAL A 356 -18.76 -8.38 -8.86
N GLU A 357 -19.16 -7.16 -9.18
CA GLU A 357 -20.29 -6.51 -8.50
C GLU A 357 -21.57 -6.78 -9.26
N TRP A 358 -22.46 -7.57 -8.67
CA TRP A 358 -23.74 -7.95 -9.26
C TRP A 358 -24.77 -6.81 -9.19
N ILE A 359 -25.45 -6.59 -10.30
CA ILE A 359 -26.51 -5.58 -10.46
C ILE A 359 -27.77 -6.21 -11.07
N ASP A 360 -28.85 -5.46 -11.13
CA ASP A 360 -30.14 -5.87 -11.73
C ASP A 360 -30.61 -7.24 -11.21
N GLY A 361 -30.57 -7.43 -9.88
CA GLY A 361 -30.97 -8.69 -9.23
C GLY A 361 -30.14 -9.90 -9.65
N GLY A 362 -28.87 -9.70 -9.95
CA GLY A 362 -27.95 -10.77 -10.37
C GLY A 362 -28.03 -11.14 -11.84
N LYS A 363 -28.73 -10.35 -12.67
CA LYS A 363 -28.81 -10.57 -14.11
C LYS A 363 -27.61 -10.02 -14.87
N ARG A 364 -26.93 -9.06 -14.29
CA ARG A 364 -25.74 -8.41 -14.85
C ARG A 364 -24.69 -8.22 -13.77
N PHE A 365 -23.45 -7.99 -14.19
CA PHE A 365 -22.35 -7.60 -13.29
C PHE A 365 -21.54 -6.47 -13.89
N LEU A 366 -20.90 -5.71 -13.03
CA LEU A 366 -19.93 -4.70 -13.45
C LEU A 366 -18.56 -5.31 -13.57
N TRP A 367 -17.87 -4.91 -14.61
CA TRP A 367 -16.52 -5.33 -14.93
C TRP A 367 -15.69 -4.12 -15.37
N ALA A 368 -14.49 -4.04 -14.89
CA ALA A 368 -13.62 -3.00 -15.31
C ALA A 368 -12.56 -3.54 -16.28
N SER A 369 -12.26 -2.80 -17.37
CA SER A 369 -11.43 -3.26 -18.47
C SER A 369 -10.74 -2.10 -19.18
N GLU A 370 -9.58 -2.39 -19.76
CA GLU A 370 -8.80 -1.46 -20.61
C GLU A 370 -8.94 -1.77 -22.11
N ARG A 371 -9.96 -2.55 -22.50
CA ARG A 371 -10.14 -3.12 -23.85
C ARG A 371 -10.26 -2.09 -24.98
N ASP A 372 -10.63 -0.85 -24.67
CA ASP A 372 -10.77 0.25 -25.62
C ASP A 372 -9.64 1.30 -25.54
N GLY A 373 -8.59 1.02 -24.74
CA GLY A 373 -7.44 1.91 -24.56
C GLY A 373 -7.47 2.75 -23.30
N TRP A 374 -8.59 2.77 -22.59
CA TRP A 374 -8.78 3.42 -21.30
C TRP A 374 -9.39 2.45 -20.30
N ARG A 375 -9.22 2.70 -19.03
CA ARG A 375 -9.84 1.88 -17.98
C ARG A 375 -11.27 2.34 -17.76
N HIS A 376 -12.24 1.52 -18.22
CA HIS A 376 -13.66 1.82 -18.11
C HIS A 376 -14.42 0.75 -17.33
N ILE A 377 -15.61 1.12 -16.84
CA ILE A 377 -16.57 0.21 -16.26
C ILE A 377 -17.53 -0.27 -17.35
N TYR A 378 -17.71 -1.58 -17.42
CA TYR A 378 -18.65 -2.27 -18.32
C TYR A 378 -19.72 -2.97 -17.50
N SER A 379 -20.94 -2.99 -18.00
CA SER A 379 -22.02 -3.86 -17.51
C SER A 379 -22.14 -5.06 -18.44
N ILE A 380 -22.02 -6.26 -17.90
CA ILE A 380 -22.01 -7.52 -18.66
C ILE A 380 -23.18 -8.39 -18.18
N SER A 381 -23.93 -9.00 -19.14
CA SER A 381 -24.98 -9.95 -18.80
C SER A 381 -24.43 -11.19 -18.09
N ARG A 382 -25.29 -11.85 -17.24
CA ARG A 382 -24.88 -13.02 -16.47
C ARG A 382 -24.34 -14.18 -17.33
N ASP A 383 -24.73 -14.27 -18.59
CA ASP A 383 -24.24 -15.26 -19.54
C ASP A 383 -23.01 -14.78 -20.33
N GLY A 384 -22.58 -13.52 -20.15
CA GLY A 384 -21.46 -12.93 -20.85
C GLY A 384 -21.74 -12.43 -22.28
N SER A 385 -22.98 -12.56 -22.79
CA SER A 385 -23.32 -12.33 -24.19
C SER A 385 -23.55 -10.85 -24.56
N ASP A 386 -23.95 -10.02 -23.58
CA ASP A 386 -24.24 -8.59 -23.78
C ASP A 386 -23.32 -7.72 -22.92
N VAL A 387 -22.56 -6.83 -23.57
CA VAL A 387 -21.59 -5.93 -22.94
C VAL A 387 -21.93 -4.48 -23.26
N LYS A 388 -22.09 -3.66 -22.23
CA LYS A 388 -22.37 -2.22 -22.34
C LYS A 388 -21.32 -1.42 -21.61
N THR A 389 -20.79 -0.38 -22.25
CA THR A 389 -19.87 0.57 -21.58
C THR A 389 -20.69 1.52 -20.68
N ILE A 390 -20.25 1.66 -19.43
CA ILE A 390 -20.91 2.55 -18.44
C ILE A 390 -20.20 3.91 -18.38
N THR A 391 -18.88 3.93 -18.54
CA THR A 391 -18.05 5.14 -18.40
C THR A 391 -17.25 5.40 -19.69
N PRO A 392 -17.90 5.77 -20.81
CA PRO A 392 -17.18 6.03 -22.06
C PRO A 392 -16.39 7.34 -22.00
N GLY A 393 -15.30 7.44 -22.75
CA GLY A 393 -14.51 8.69 -22.85
C GLY A 393 -13.01 8.46 -22.91
N ASN A 394 -12.25 9.57 -22.97
CA ASN A 394 -10.78 9.52 -22.99
C ASN A 394 -10.21 9.77 -21.60
N TYR A 395 -10.55 8.92 -20.65
CA TYR A 395 -10.07 8.99 -19.28
C TYR A 395 -10.10 7.60 -18.61
N ASP A 396 -9.33 7.45 -17.55
CA ASP A 396 -9.32 6.22 -16.74
C ASP A 396 -10.24 6.34 -15.51
N VAL A 397 -11.05 5.33 -15.29
CA VAL A 397 -11.59 5.04 -13.96
C VAL A 397 -10.43 4.54 -13.08
N ILE A 398 -10.13 5.25 -12.00
CA ILE A 398 -9.04 4.89 -11.10
C ILE A 398 -9.48 3.79 -10.13
N THR A 399 -10.64 3.96 -9.50
CA THR A 399 -11.27 2.97 -8.61
C THR A 399 -12.77 3.15 -8.57
N VAL A 400 -13.51 2.07 -8.35
CA VAL A 400 -14.96 2.11 -8.07
C VAL A 400 -15.14 2.23 -6.56
N GLU A 401 -15.75 3.32 -6.11
CA GLU A 401 -15.97 3.60 -4.69
C GLU A 401 -17.27 2.94 -4.17
N ARG A 402 -18.33 2.95 -4.97
CA ARG A 402 -19.62 2.37 -4.59
C ARG A 402 -20.49 2.07 -5.82
N VAL A 403 -21.17 0.95 -5.78
CA VAL A 403 -22.30 0.65 -6.66
C VAL A 403 -23.58 0.80 -5.83
N ASP A 404 -24.35 1.84 -6.12
CA ASP A 404 -25.63 2.13 -5.49
C ASP A 404 -26.76 1.63 -6.38
N THR A 405 -27.17 0.39 -6.18
CA THR A 405 -28.25 -0.25 -6.93
C THR A 405 -29.63 0.32 -6.56
N THR A 406 -29.76 0.99 -5.42
CA THR A 406 -31.02 1.59 -4.96
C THR A 406 -31.36 2.84 -5.76
N ASN A 407 -30.40 3.74 -5.95
CA ASN A 407 -30.59 4.98 -6.68
C ASN A 407 -30.09 4.90 -8.14
N GLY A 408 -29.48 3.79 -8.53
CA GLY A 408 -29.02 3.51 -9.87
C GLY A 408 -27.77 4.27 -10.30
N PHE A 409 -26.76 4.40 -9.41
CA PHE A 409 -25.50 5.07 -9.69
C PHE A 409 -24.29 4.22 -9.36
N VAL A 410 -23.21 4.43 -10.13
CA VAL A 410 -21.86 3.99 -9.80
C VAL A 410 -21.04 5.22 -9.44
N TYR A 411 -20.40 5.20 -8.27
CA TYR A 411 -19.46 6.21 -7.82
C TYR A 411 -18.03 5.70 -8.03
N PHE A 412 -17.20 6.52 -8.63
CA PHE A 412 -15.82 6.15 -8.97
C PHE A 412 -14.86 7.33 -8.89
N LEU A 413 -13.58 7.06 -8.68
CA LEU A 413 -12.54 8.07 -8.80
C LEU A 413 -12.03 8.14 -10.24
N ALA A 414 -11.84 9.37 -10.71
CA ALA A 414 -11.20 9.67 -11.99
C ALA A 414 -10.50 11.02 -11.93
N SER A 415 -9.65 11.31 -12.91
CA SER A 415 -8.99 12.61 -13.06
C SER A 415 -8.73 12.94 -14.53
N PRO A 416 -9.77 13.21 -15.32
CA PRO A 416 -9.67 13.42 -16.76
C PRO A 416 -8.73 14.55 -17.18
N GLU A 417 -8.65 15.62 -16.36
CA GLU A 417 -7.93 16.85 -16.70
C GLU A 417 -6.54 16.92 -16.07
N ASN A 418 -6.30 16.21 -14.96
CA ASN A 418 -5.07 16.34 -14.18
C ASN A 418 -4.65 15.01 -13.54
N ALA A 419 -3.68 14.34 -14.15
CA ALA A 419 -3.18 13.06 -13.68
C ALA A 419 -2.54 13.08 -12.28
N THR A 420 -2.24 14.26 -11.71
CA THR A 420 -1.66 14.39 -10.37
C THR A 420 -2.70 14.47 -9.24
N GLN A 421 -3.98 14.47 -9.56
CA GLN A 421 -5.09 14.60 -8.61
C GLN A 421 -6.13 13.49 -8.78
N ARG A 422 -7.08 13.36 -7.83
CA ARG A 422 -8.13 12.33 -7.83
C ARG A 422 -9.45 12.94 -7.35
N TYR A 423 -10.55 12.69 -8.09
CA TYR A 423 -11.86 13.26 -7.82
C TYR A 423 -12.96 12.22 -7.91
N LEU A 424 -14.01 12.36 -7.09
CA LEU A 424 -15.19 11.51 -7.16
C LEU A 424 -16.12 11.97 -8.30
N TYR A 425 -16.49 10.98 -9.10
CA TYR A 425 -17.51 11.09 -10.14
C TYR A 425 -18.62 10.10 -9.85
N ARG A 426 -19.78 10.29 -10.48
CA ARG A 426 -20.82 9.30 -10.55
C ARG A 426 -21.40 9.24 -11.96
N VAL A 427 -21.97 8.09 -12.30
CA VAL A 427 -22.67 7.85 -13.56
C VAL A 427 -23.85 6.90 -13.30
N ARG A 428 -24.86 6.95 -14.13
CA ARG A 428 -25.95 5.99 -14.04
C ARG A 428 -25.49 4.58 -14.37
N ILE A 429 -25.96 3.62 -13.56
CA ILE A 429 -25.58 2.19 -13.68
C ILE A 429 -26.04 1.55 -15.00
N ASP A 430 -27.05 2.12 -15.65
CA ASP A 430 -27.54 1.70 -16.97
C ASP A 430 -26.71 2.28 -18.15
N GLY A 431 -25.71 3.10 -17.85
CA GLY A 431 -24.88 3.78 -18.84
C GLY A 431 -25.58 4.95 -19.56
N THR A 432 -26.75 5.38 -19.09
CA THR A 432 -27.43 6.56 -19.64
C THR A 432 -26.93 7.85 -18.98
N GLY A 433 -26.95 8.96 -19.74
CA GLY A 433 -26.49 10.25 -19.24
C GLY A 433 -24.98 10.45 -19.34
N LYS A 434 -24.51 11.52 -18.73
CA LYS A 434 -23.08 11.85 -18.63
C LYS A 434 -22.59 11.61 -17.22
N GLU A 435 -21.30 11.37 -17.09
CA GLU A 435 -20.62 11.36 -15.79
C GLU A 435 -20.70 12.74 -15.14
N GLU A 436 -20.97 12.76 -13.85
CA GLU A 436 -21.06 13.96 -13.04
C GLU A 436 -19.91 13.98 -12.04
N ARG A 437 -19.11 15.05 -12.03
CA ARG A 437 -18.13 15.26 -10.97
C ARG A 437 -18.84 15.63 -9.67
N VAL A 438 -18.63 14.85 -8.62
CA VAL A 438 -19.19 15.03 -7.28
C VAL A 438 -18.26 15.88 -6.40
N THR A 439 -16.94 15.62 -6.46
CA THR A 439 -15.96 16.47 -5.76
C THR A 439 -16.03 17.90 -6.32
N PRO A 440 -16.25 18.94 -5.48
CA PRO A 440 -16.30 20.32 -5.93
C PRO A 440 -15.04 20.75 -6.68
N ALA A 441 -15.19 21.57 -7.74
CA ALA A 441 -14.07 22.05 -8.55
C ALA A 441 -13.06 22.90 -7.74
N SER A 442 -13.51 23.51 -6.64
CA SER A 442 -12.66 24.28 -5.72
C SER A 442 -11.75 23.43 -4.83
N LEU A 443 -11.97 22.12 -4.75
CA LEU A 443 -11.16 21.21 -3.95
C LEU A 443 -10.13 20.52 -4.84
N ALA A 444 -8.88 20.98 -4.72
CA ALA A 444 -7.72 20.34 -5.36
C ALA A 444 -7.12 19.27 -4.45
N GLY A 445 -6.34 18.35 -5.04
CA GLY A 445 -5.60 17.31 -4.33
C GLY A 445 -6.13 15.91 -4.55
N ILE A 446 -5.83 15.04 -3.60
CA ILE A 446 -6.27 13.65 -3.58
C ILE A 446 -7.46 13.49 -2.64
N HIS A 447 -8.48 12.81 -3.13
CA HIS A 447 -9.71 12.53 -2.41
C HIS A 447 -9.96 11.03 -2.35
N SER A 448 -10.42 10.53 -1.21
CA SER A 448 -10.90 9.15 -1.05
C SER A 448 -12.22 9.16 -0.29
N TYR A 449 -13.07 8.15 -0.56
CA TYR A 449 -14.43 8.11 -0.04
C TYR A 449 -14.79 6.72 0.48
N ASN A 450 -15.33 6.67 1.69
CA ASN A 450 -16.05 5.50 2.19
C ASN A 450 -17.53 5.84 2.17
N ILE A 451 -18.22 5.41 1.09
CA ILE A 451 -19.61 5.80 0.79
C ILE A 451 -20.59 4.89 1.51
N SER A 452 -21.62 5.48 2.12
CA SER A 452 -22.71 4.77 2.80
C SER A 452 -23.46 3.81 1.86
N PRO A 453 -24.14 2.76 2.38
CA PRO A 453 -24.80 1.75 1.56
C PRO A 453 -25.78 2.30 0.51
N ARG A 454 -26.45 3.42 0.81
CA ARG A 454 -27.43 4.07 -0.09
C ARG A 454 -26.87 5.25 -0.89
N GLY A 455 -25.55 5.48 -0.85
CA GLY A 455 -24.95 6.57 -1.60
C GLY A 455 -25.30 7.99 -1.14
N GLU A 456 -25.94 8.14 0.04
CA GLU A 456 -26.41 9.45 0.53
C GLU A 456 -25.32 10.23 1.29
N PHE A 457 -24.39 9.51 1.90
CA PHE A 457 -23.30 10.07 2.68
C PHE A 457 -21.98 9.41 2.34
N ALA A 458 -20.89 10.09 2.63
CA ALA A 458 -19.57 9.50 2.60
C ALA A 458 -18.69 10.03 3.74
N ILE A 459 -17.81 9.18 4.24
CA ILE A 459 -16.62 9.63 4.96
C ILE A 459 -15.58 9.95 3.89
N HIS A 460 -15.26 11.24 3.79
CA HIS A 460 -14.37 11.81 2.82
C HIS A 460 -13.05 12.17 3.46
N VAL A 461 -11.94 11.74 2.87
CA VAL A 461 -10.60 12.16 3.26
C VAL A 461 -9.99 12.94 2.11
N SER A 462 -9.48 14.13 2.40
CA SER A 462 -8.81 14.97 1.41
C SER A 462 -7.48 15.46 1.91
N SER A 463 -6.50 15.55 1.02
CA SER A 463 -5.22 16.21 1.28
C SER A 463 -4.64 16.77 -0.01
N SER A 464 -3.68 17.69 0.11
CA SER A 464 -2.85 18.11 -1.01
C SER A 464 -1.39 18.19 -0.57
N PHE A 465 -0.48 18.51 -1.47
CA PHE A 465 0.95 18.53 -1.18
C PHE A 465 1.33 19.43 0.03
N ASN A 466 0.58 20.51 0.24
CA ASN A 466 0.79 21.46 1.32
C ASN A 466 -0.35 21.50 2.36
N LYS A 467 -1.30 20.58 2.27
CA LYS A 467 -2.43 20.47 3.20
C LYS A 467 -2.49 19.08 3.80
N VAL A 468 -2.40 19.00 5.14
CA VAL A 468 -2.53 17.73 5.87
C VAL A 468 -3.91 17.10 5.65
N PRO A 469 -4.06 15.77 5.84
CA PRO A 469 -5.34 15.10 5.68
C PRO A 469 -6.43 15.67 6.58
N VAL A 470 -7.60 15.92 6.00
CA VAL A 470 -8.85 16.27 6.69
C VAL A 470 -9.85 15.17 6.41
N THR A 471 -10.57 14.73 7.47
CA THR A 471 -11.62 13.71 7.36
C THR A 471 -12.95 14.32 7.75
N GLU A 472 -13.95 14.17 6.86
CA GLU A 472 -15.27 14.76 7.01
C GLU A 472 -16.37 13.76 6.66
N VAL A 473 -17.55 13.95 7.23
CA VAL A 473 -18.80 13.35 6.71
C VAL A 473 -19.39 14.35 5.73
N VAL A 474 -19.61 13.91 4.50
CA VAL A 474 -20.25 14.72 3.44
C VAL A 474 -21.54 14.08 2.98
N ARG A 475 -22.52 14.91 2.63
CA ARG A 475 -23.76 14.48 1.97
C ARG A 475 -23.54 14.46 0.47
N LEU A 476 -23.90 13.35 -0.16
CA LEU A 476 -23.82 13.16 -1.60
C LEU A 476 -25.19 13.36 -2.28
N PRO A 477 -25.24 13.76 -3.55
CA PRO A 477 -24.10 14.10 -4.40
C PRO A 477 -23.59 15.56 -4.27
N GLN A 478 -24.27 16.39 -3.45
CA GLN A 478 -23.98 17.82 -3.33
C GLN A 478 -22.60 18.10 -2.70
N HIS A 479 -21.96 17.08 -2.12
CA HIS A 479 -20.72 17.18 -1.38
C HIS A 479 -20.76 18.20 -0.23
N ALA A 480 -21.93 18.35 0.40
CA ALA A 480 -22.11 19.27 1.51
C ALA A 480 -21.51 18.67 2.79
N VAL A 481 -20.58 19.39 3.42
CA VAL A 481 -19.97 18.97 4.68
C VAL A 481 -21.04 18.97 5.78
N VAL A 482 -21.30 17.79 6.35
CA VAL A 482 -22.18 17.62 7.51
C VAL A 482 -21.40 17.82 8.80
N ARG A 483 -20.18 17.24 8.85
CA ARG A 483 -19.34 17.29 10.05
C ARG A 483 -17.88 17.00 9.70
N THR A 484 -16.95 17.75 10.31
CA THR A 484 -15.53 17.41 10.32
C THR A 484 -15.25 16.43 11.45
N LEU A 485 -14.64 15.29 11.13
CA LEU A 485 -14.25 14.25 12.09
C LEU A 485 -12.82 14.46 12.60
N ILE A 486 -11.89 14.74 11.69
CA ILE A 486 -10.49 14.98 12.00
C ILE A 486 -9.98 16.10 11.09
N ASP A 487 -9.53 17.19 11.67
CA ASP A 487 -9.00 18.33 10.92
C ASP A 487 -7.46 18.39 10.91
N ASN A 488 -6.79 17.63 11.79
CA ASN A 488 -5.35 17.68 11.98
C ASN A 488 -4.79 19.13 12.13
N ARG A 489 -5.61 20.04 12.66
CA ARG A 489 -5.34 21.48 12.74
C ARG A 489 -4.01 21.80 13.41
N GLU A 490 -3.69 21.15 14.50
CA GLU A 490 -2.43 21.37 15.21
C GLU A 490 -1.20 21.08 14.31
N VAL A 491 -1.26 20.00 13.55
CA VAL A 491 -0.19 19.64 12.61
C VAL A 491 -0.13 20.65 11.48
N GLN A 492 -1.28 21.09 10.94
CA GLN A 492 -1.35 22.12 9.89
C GLN A 492 -0.80 23.47 10.37
N GLU A 493 -1.14 23.92 11.58
CA GLU A 493 -0.63 25.15 12.14
C GLU A 493 0.88 25.11 12.41
N ARG A 494 1.38 23.97 12.89
CA ARG A 494 2.82 23.77 13.07
C ARG A 494 3.55 23.77 11.72
N PHE A 495 2.97 23.09 10.72
CA PHE A 495 3.51 23.10 9.36
C PHE A 495 3.56 24.51 8.76
N ALA A 496 2.52 25.32 8.98
CA ALA A 496 2.45 26.70 8.51
C ALA A 496 3.50 27.65 9.15
N ARG A 497 4.07 27.27 10.32
CA ARG A 497 5.13 28.04 10.99
C ARG A 497 6.54 27.71 10.49
N LEU A 498 6.67 26.67 9.67
CA LEU A 498 7.98 26.33 9.10
C LEU A 498 8.42 27.40 8.08
N LYS A 499 9.71 27.56 7.93
CA LYS A 499 10.25 28.33 6.81
C LYS A 499 9.69 27.77 5.51
N PRO A 500 9.01 28.58 4.70
CA PRO A 500 8.30 28.08 3.52
C PRO A 500 9.28 27.50 2.50
N THR A 501 8.94 26.35 1.97
CA THR A 501 9.64 25.73 0.84
C THR A 501 8.69 25.78 -0.36
N PRO A 502 8.83 26.80 -1.24
CA PRO A 502 7.94 26.98 -2.37
C PRO A 502 7.85 25.70 -3.20
N THR A 503 6.64 25.27 -3.49
CA THR A 503 6.38 24.02 -4.22
C THR A 503 5.51 24.30 -5.42
N GLU A 504 5.86 23.73 -6.56
CA GLU A 504 5.09 23.86 -7.80
C GLU A 504 5.03 22.52 -8.55
N PHE A 505 3.91 22.29 -9.21
CA PHE A 505 3.76 21.22 -10.20
C PHE A 505 4.14 21.74 -11.57
N PHE A 506 4.79 20.90 -12.37
CA PHE A 506 5.25 21.28 -13.70
C PHE A 506 5.13 20.11 -14.67
N LYS A 507 5.29 20.41 -15.94
CA LYS A 507 5.47 19.39 -16.99
C LYS A 507 6.83 19.56 -17.64
N VAL A 508 7.48 18.43 -17.94
CA VAL A 508 8.74 18.42 -18.68
C VAL A 508 8.55 17.67 -20.00
N ASP A 509 8.89 18.33 -21.09
CA ASP A 509 8.90 17.74 -22.43
C ASP A 509 10.23 17.03 -22.64
N ILE A 510 10.18 15.72 -22.84
CA ILE A 510 11.37 14.88 -23.10
C ILE A 510 11.59 14.59 -24.57
N GLY A 511 10.81 15.23 -25.46
CA GLY A 511 10.81 14.98 -26.91
C GLY A 511 9.74 13.97 -27.35
N GLU A 512 9.60 13.82 -28.68
CA GLU A 512 8.63 12.91 -29.30
C GLU A 512 7.17 13.09 -28.84
N GLY A 513 6.80 14.29 -28.39
CA GLY A 513 5.48 14.60 -27.86
C GLY A 513 5.19 14.05 -26.46
N VAL A 514 6.20 13.57 -25.75
CA VAL A 514 6.06 13.01 -24.41
C VAL A 514 6.27 14.08 -23.37
N GLN A 515 5.21 14.39 -22.61
CA GLN A 515 5.25 15.28 -21.47
C GLN A 515 5.06 14.50 -20.16
N LEU A 516 5.99 14.65 -19.25
CA LEU A 516 5.99 14.02 -17.93
C LEU A 516 5.53 15.03 -16.87
N ASP A 517 4.63 14.60 -15.99
CA ASP A 517 4.21 15.37 -14.83
C ASP A 517 5.27 15.30 -13.72
N GLY A 518 5.50 16.42 -13.03
CA GLY A 518 6.43 16.48 -11.92
C GLY A 518 6.03 17.55 -10.89
N TRP A 519 6.70 17.49 -9.75
CA TRP A 519 6.69 18.56 -8.74
C TRP A 519 8.11 18.92 -8.35
N MET A 520 8.32 20.16 -7.93
CA MET A 520 9.57 20.62 -7.33
C MET A 520 9.32 21.43 -6.06
N MET A 521 10.26 21.33 -5.15
CA MET A 521 10.32 22.07 -3.90
C MET A 521 11.63 22.83 -3.85
N LYS A 522 11.54 24.15 -3.65
CA LYS A 522 12.66 25.07 -3.69
C LYS A 522 13.09 25.51 -2.28
N PRO A 523 14.36 25.92 -2.09
CA PRO A 523 14.80 26.54 -0.85
C PRO A 523 13.95 27.74 -0.45
N PRO A 524 13.87 28.11 0.85
CA PRO A 524 13.15 29.31 1.32
C PRO A 524 13.63 30.59 0.65
N ASP A 525 14.95 30.73 0.51
CA ASP A 525 15.61 31.91 -0.07
C ASP A 525 16.07 31.63 -1.51
N PHE A 526 15.19 30.98 -2.29
CA PHE A 526 15.50 30.60 -3.66
C PHE A 526 15.75 31.80 -4.55
N ASP A 527 16.92 31.84 -5.17
CA ASP A 527 17.34 32.86 -6.13
C ASP A 527 17.52 32.22 -7.52
N PRO A 528 16.71 32.51 -8.52
CA PRO A 528 16.77 31.91 -9.83
C PRO A 528 18.07 32.18 -10.59
N GLN A 529 18.92 33.12 -10.12
CA GLN A 529 20.25 33.42 -10.69
C GLN A 529 21.34 32.52 -10.12
N LYS A 530 21.07 31.72 -9.06
CA LYS A 530 22.03 30.85 -8.44
C LYS A 530 21.77 29.39 -8.86
N ARG A 531 22.82 28.56 -8.86
CA ARG A 531 22.73 27.15 -9.24
C ARG A 531 22.73 26.25 -8.01
N TYR A 532 21.65 25.47 -7.85
CA TYR A 532 21.41 24.60 -6.71
C TYR A 532 21.61 23.12 -7.09
N PRO A 533 22.03 22.28 -6.12
CA PRO A 533 21.98 20.82 -6.29
C PRO A 533 20.52 20.35 -6.39
N VAL A 534 20.28 19.36 -7.24
CA VAL A 534 18.94 18.77 -7.44
C VAL A 534 18.92 17.33 -6.95
N LEU A 535 17.96 17.00 -6.10
CA LEU A 535 17.68 15.63 -5.68
C LEU A 535 16.35 15.17 -6.24
N PHE A 536 16.39 14.14 -7.09
CA PHE A 536 15.19 13.47 -7.58
C PHE A 536 14.72 12.40 -6.58
N TYR A 537 13.42 12.40 -6.28
CA TYR A 537 12.72 11.32 -5.63
C TYR A 537 11.99 10.50 -6.68
N ALA A 538 12.20 9.18 -6.70
CA ALA A 538 11.64 8.32 -7.74
C ALA A 538 11.09 7.00 -7.17
N TYR A 539 10.02 6.48 -7.80
CA TYR A 539 9.58 5.09 -7.66
C TYR A 539 9.63 4.37 -9.00
N THR A 540 9.07 4.94 -10.07
CA THR A 540 9.21 4.62 -11.50
C THR A 540 8.52 3.36 -12.03
N GLU A 541 7.90 2.55 -11.20
CA GLU A 541 7.30 1.27 -11.57
C GLU A 541 5.75 1.33 -11.60
N PRO A 542 5.06 0.33 -12.18
CA PRO A 542 3.59 0.33 -12.35
C PRO A 542 2.78 0.39 -11.05
N TRP A 543 3.40 0.25 -9.90
CA TRP A 543 2.77 0.25 -8.58
C TRP A 543 2.85 1.56 -7.84
N GLY A 544 3.50 2.57 -8.38
CA GLY A 544 3.67 3.83 -7.70
C GLY A 544 3.69 5.05 -8.61
N GLN A 545 2.90 6.05 -8.27
CA GLN A 545 2.94 7.38 -8.83
C GLN A 545 3.51 8.34 -7.79
N THR A 546 4.55 9.10 -8.14
CA THR A 546 5.21 10.05 -7.22
C THR A 546 4.84 11.50 -7.48
N ALA A 547 4.43 11.84 -8.71
CA ALA A 547 3.92 13.18 -9.04
C ALA A 547 2.42 13.29 -8.68
N LEU A 548 2.14 13.28 -7.37
CA LEU A 548 0.79 13.39 -6.82
C LEU A 548 0.66 14.62 -5.93
N ASP A 549 -0.48 15.30 -6.02
CA ASP A 549 -0.85 16.41 -5.15
C ASP A 549 -1.46 15.88 -3.85
N VAL A 550 -0.61 15.26 -3.02
CA VAL A 550 -0.98 14.57 -1.78
C VAL A 550 -0.01 14.90 -0.64
N TRP A 551 -0.49 14.89 0.59
CA TRP A 551 0.34 14.96 1.76
C TRP A 551 1.13 13.65 1.96
N MET A 552 2.41 13.66 1.62
CA MET A 552 3.28 12.48 1.73
C MET A 552 3.87 12.29 3.15
N GLY A 553 3.30 12.93 4.16
CA GLY A 553 3.73 12.76 5.55
C GLY A 553 5.22 13.06 5.77
N ARG A 554 5.92 12.14 6.41
CA ARG A 554 7.33 12.29 6.76
C ARG A 554 8.25 12.49 5.55
N THR A 555 7.97 11.83 4.44
CA THR A 555 8.75 12.00 3.20
C THR A 555 8.68 13.45 2.71
N ARG A 556 7.48 14.05 2.70
CA ARG A 556 7.29 15.47 2.36
C ARG A 556 8.09 16.39 3.29
N LEU A 557 8.06 16.10 4.61
CA LEU A 557 8.77 16.89 5.61
C LEU A 557 10.29 16.75 5.47
N TRP A 558 10.79 15.55 5.18
CA TRP A 558 12.21 15.34 4.93
C TRP A 558 12.68 16.06 3.66
N HIS A 559 11.90 16.01 2.58
CA HIS A 559 12.17 16.82 1.39
C HIS A 559 12.17 18.32 1.71
N GLY A 560 11.23 18.78 2.56
CA GLY A 560 11.21 20.17 3.06
C GLY A 560 12.45 20.52 3.87
N MET A 561 12.93 19.62 4.72
CA MET A 561 14.18 19.79 5.47
C MET A 561 15.38 19.95 4.52
N LEU A 562 15.47 19.10 3.49
CA LEU A 562 16.53 19.20 2.49
C LEU A 562 16.44 20.51 1.70
N ALA A 563 15.22 20.94 1.34
CA ALA A 563 15.01 22.21 0.67
C ALA A 563 15.44 23.39 1.56
N GLN A 564 15.13 23.35 2.86
CA GLN A 564 15.62 24.37 3.83
C GLN A 564 17.16 24.36 3.96
N GLN A 565 17.82 23.25 3.68
CA GLN A 565 19.27 23.17 3.64
C GLN A 565 19.87 23.73 2.33
N GLY A 566 19.07 23.93 1.28
CA GLY A 566 19.49 24.51 0.02
C GLY A 566 19.51 23.54 -1.17
N TYR A 567 18.78 22.43 -1.09
CA TYR A 567 18.51 21.55 -2.24
C TYR A 567 17.26 22.00 -2.97
N VAL A 568 17.21 21.81 -4.29
CA VAL A 568 15.96 21.69 -5.01
C VAL A 568 15.59 20.21 -5.04
N VAL A 569 14.44 19.85 -4.46
CA VAL A 569 13.97 18.47 -4.44
C VAL A 569 12.86 18.31 -5.47
N MET A 570 12.94 17.29 -6.31
CA MET A 570 12.01 17.08 -7.42
C MET A 570 11.52 15.65 -7.48
N SER A 571 10.40 15.45 -8.14
CA SER A 571 9.97 14.14 -8.64
C SER A 571 9.34 14.31 -10.01
N VAL A 572 9.53 13.32 -10.86
CA VAL A 572 8.96 13.25 -12.20
C VAL A 572 8.41 11.84 -12.41
N ASP A 573 7.17 11.73 -12.90
CA ASP A 573 6.57 10.44 -13.28
C ASP A 573 6.91 10.11 -14.74
N ASN A 574 7.55 8.97 -14.92
CA ASN A 574 7.84 8.41 -16.24
C ASN A 574 6.64 7.66 -16.82
N ARG A 575 6.71 7.30 -18.10
CA ARG A 575 5.79 6.33 -18.70
C ARG A 575 5.93 4.97 -17.99
N GLY A 576 4.83 4.24 -17.89
CA GLY A 576 4.75 2.96 -17.17
C GLY A 576 4.26 3.07 -15.72
N THR A 577 4.16 4.29 -15.15
CA THR A 577 3.51 4.51 -13.84
C THR A 577 1.99 4.32 -13.93
N PRO A 578 1.27 4.10 -12.80
CA PRO A 578 -0.19 3.91 -12.79
C PRO A 578 -0.97 5.21 -12.98
N ALA A 579 -0.31 6.30 -13.41
CA ALA A 579 -1.00 7.56 -13.72
C ALA A 579 -2.18 7.33 -14.67
N PRO A 580 -3.33 8.00 -14.46
CA PRO A 580 -4.55 7.80 -15.26
C PRO A 580 -4.42 8.48 -16.63
N ARG A 581 -3.54 7.94 -17.47
CA ARG A 581 -3.18 8.44 -18.80
C ARG A 581 -3.37 7.38 -19.90
N GLY A 582 -4.25 6.42 -19.65
CA GLY A 582 -4.63 5.36 -20.58
C GLY A 582 -3.70 4.15 -20.58
N ARG A 583 -4.18 3.07 -21.24
CA ARG A 583 -3.47 1.79 -21.36
C ARG A 583 -2.08 1.94 -21.97
N ALA A 584 -1.95 2.71 -23.05
CA ALA A 584 -0.66 2.90 -23.74
C ALA A 584 0.42 3.48 -22.83
N TRP A 585 0.06 4.41 -21.93
CA TRP A 585 0.97 4.97 -20.95
C TRP A 585 1.47 3.91 -19.96
N ARG A 586 0.59 3.07 -19.43
CA ARG A 586 0.93 2.05 -18.44
C ARG A 586 1.68 0.86 -19.06
N LYS A 587 1.16 0.32 -20.17
CA LYS A 587 1.64 -0.96 -20.76
C LYS A 587 2.95 -0.83 -21.54
N ILE A 588 3.45 0.37 -21.83
CA ILE A 588 4.77 0.56 -22.44
C ILE A 588 5.91 -0.02 -21.60
N PHE A 589 5.66 -0.22 -20.30
CA PHE A 589 6.61 -0.80 -19.35
C PHE A 589 6.87 -2.29 -19.61
N TYR A 590 5.93 -3.01 -20.26
CA TYR A 590 6.01 -4.45 -20.47
C TYR A 590 7.31 -4.85 -21.17
N ARG A 591 8.08 -5.75 -20.52
CA ARG A 591 9.40 -6.23 -20.94
C ARG A 591 10.47 -5.15 -21.11
N LYS A 592 10.20 -3.95 -20.56
CA LYS A 592 11.09 -2.78 -20.66
C LYS A 592 11.35 -2.12 -19.29
N ALA A 593 11.14 -2.86 -18.21
CA ALA A 593 11.51 -2.42 -16.86
C ALA A 593 12.99 -2.01 -16.82
N GLY A 594 13.34 -0.95 -16.11
CA GLY A 594 14.70 -0.43 -16.07
C GLY A 594 15.22 0.19 -17.38
N ILE A 595 14.43 0.14 -18.45
CA ILE A 595 14.80 0.69 -19.78
C ILE A 595 13.98 1.97 -20.04
N VAL A 596 12.66 1.83 -20.22
CA VAL A 596 11.80 2.99 -20.54
C VAL A 596 11.74 3.97 -19.38
N ASN A 597 11.46 3.47 -18.18
CA ASN A 597 11.34 4.31 -16.99
C ASN A 597 12.65 5.03 -16.65
N SER A 598 13.80 4.35 -16.68
CA SER A 598 15.09 5.02 -16.42
C SER A 598 15.50 5.94 -17.56
N GLY A 599 15.14 5.61 -18.81
CA GLY A 599 15.34 6.47 -19.97
C GLY A 599 14.56 7.77 -19.89
N ASP A 600 13.26 7.70 -19.53
CA ASP A 600 12.41 8.87 -19.33
C ASP A 600 12.94 9.76 -18.18
N GLN A 601 13.35 9.16 -17.06
CA GLN A 601 13.95 9.87 -15.92
C GLN A 601 15.23 10.61 -16.33
N ALA A 602 16.12 9.94 -17.06
CA ALA A 602 17.36 10.56 -17.52
C ALA A 602 17.12 11.66 -18.58
N ALA A 603 16.15 11.47 -19.47
CA ALA A 603 15.76 12.49 -20.44
C ALA A 603 15.20 13.75 -19.73
N ALA A 604 14.31 13.55 -18.75
CA ALA A 604 13.79 14.64 -17.91
C ALA A 604 14.93 15.36 -17.17
N ALA A 605 15.84 14.61 -16.54
CA ALA A 605 16.98 15.19 -15.82
C ALA A 605 17.90 15.99 -16.75
N ARG A 606 18.12 15.57 -17.99
CA ARG A 606 18.92 16.32 -18.98
C ARG A 606 18.22 17.61 -19.44
N VAL A 607 16.91 17.64 -19.53
CA VAL A 607 16.15 18.87 -19.81
C VAL A 607 16.26 19.82 -18.61
N ILE A 608 16.01 19.30 -17.40
CA ILE A 608 16.05 20.06 -16.14
C ILE A 608 17.47 20.59 -15.85
N ALA A 609 18.51 19.85 -16.19
CA ALA A 609 19.91 20.28 -16.06
C ALA A 609 20.24 21.56 -16.82
N LYS A 610 19.43 21.92 -17.83
CA LYS A 610 19.59 23.17 -18.61
C LYS A 610 18.87 24.35 -17.96
N TRP A 611 18.08 24.15 -16.93
CA TRP A 611 17.41 25.26 -16.24
C TRP A 611 18.45 26.15 -15.54
N PRO A 612 18.27 27.48 -15.58
CA PRO A 612 19.31 28.43 -15.10
C PRO A 612 19.77 28.19 -13.66
N PHE A 613 18.82 27.73 -12.82
CA PHE A 613 19.05 27.53 -11.39
C PHE A 613 19.57 26.11 -11.02
N VAL A 614 19.78 25.24 -12.00
CA VAL A 614 20.26 23.87 -11.74
C VAL A 614 21.78 23.80 -11.89
N ASP A 615 22.43 23.18 -10.91
CA ASP A 615 23.84 22.79 -11.03
C ASP A 615 23.90 21.39 -11.69
N PRO A 616 24.29 21.31 -12.96
CA PRO A 616 24.30 20.05 -13.68
C PRO A 616 25.35 19.05 -13.19
N THR A 617 26.29 19.49 -12.33
CA THR A 617 27.31 18.61 -11.72
C THR A 617 26.86 18.00 -10.41
N ARG A 618 25.75 18.50 -9.84
CA ARG A 618 25.17 18.06 -8.56
C ARG A 618 23.72 17.64 -8.72
N ILE A 619 23.50 16.56 -9.50
CA ILE A 619 22.21 15.93 -9.67
C ILE A 619 22.27 14.55 -9.02
N GLY A 620 21.35 14.30 -8.07
CA GLY A 620 21.23 13.03 -7.36
C GLY A 620 19.85 12.40 -7.51
N MET A 621 19.77 11.12 -7.18
CA MET A 621 18.49 10.39 -7.11
C MET A 621 18.41 9.56 -5.84
N TRP A 622 17.22 9.47 -5.26
CA TRP A 622 16.94 8.54 -4.18
C TRP A 622 15.58 7.88 -4.36
N GLY A 623 15.46 6.68 -3.83
CA GLY A 623 14.19 5.98 -3.80
C GLY A 623 14.26 4.68 -3.03
N TRP A 624 13.10 4.09 -2.79
CA TRP A 624 12.89 2.89 -1.99
C TRP A 624 12.23 1.81 -2.85
N SER A 625 12.59 0.51 -2.67
CA SER A 625 12.00 -0.60 -3.43
C SER A 625 12.22 -0.41 -4.93
N GLY A 626 11.15 -0.33 -5.75
CA GLY A 626 11.22 0.08 -7.16
C GLY A 626 11.98 1.40 -7.37
N GLY A 627 11.84 2.36 -6.45
CA GLY A 627 12.63 3.60 -6.44
C GLY A 627 14.11 3.39 -6.15
N GLY A 628 14.44 2.38 -5.33
CA GLY A 628 15.81 1.93 -5.13
C GLY A 628 16.39 1.34 -6.41
N SER A 629 15.64 0.51 -7.11
CA SER A 629 16.00 -0.04 -8.44
C SER A 629 16.15 1.06 -9.48
N ALA A 630 15.28 2.07 -9.46
CA ALA A 630 15.38 3.25 -10.32
C ALA A 630 16.68 4.02 -10.06
N THR A 631 17.04 4.20 -8.78
CA THR A 631 18.31 4.84 -8.38
C THR A 631 19.51 4.06 -8.89
N LEU A 632 19.52 2.72 -8.78
CA LEU A 632 20.59 1.90 -9.35
C LEU A 632 20.68 2.06 -10.88
N ASN A 633 19.55 1.99 -11.59
CA ASN A 633 19.53 2.21 -13.04
C ASN A 633 20.03 3.61 -13.42
N ALA A 634 19.65 4.65 -12.67
CA ALA A 634 20.12 6.01 -12.87
C ALA A 634 21.65 6.09 -12.75
N MET A 635 22.22 5.55 -11.66
CA MET A 635 23.65 5.61 -11.38
C MET A 635 24.49 4.76 -12.33
N PHE A 636 23.96 3.63 -12.81
CA PHE A 636 24.71 2.71 -13.67
C PHE A 636 24.56 3.02 -15.15
N ARG A 637 23.35 3.32 -15.61
CA ARG A 637 23.07 3.55 -17.05
C ARG A 637 23.35 4.98 -17.49
N TYR A 638 23.24 5.95 -16.57
CA TYR A 638 23.35 7.38 -16.86
C TYR A 638 24.33 8.09 -15.93
N PRO A 639 25.58 7.56 -15.81
CA PRO A 639 26.60 8.13 -14.92
C PRO A 639 27.11 9.50 -15.39
N ASP A 640 26.70 9.96 -16.56
CA ASP A 640 26.91 11.31 -17.08
C ASP A 640 25.87 12.33 -16.56
N VAL A 641 24.74 11.85 -16.02
CA VAL A 641 23.63 12.67 -15.52
C VAL A 641 23.64 12.74 -13.99
N TYR A 642 23.79 11.58 -13.34
CA TYR A 642 23.63 11.47 -11.90
C TYR A 642 24.99 11.29 -11.20
N SER A 643 25.26 12.20 -10.26
CA SER A 643 26.51 12.20 -9.48
C SER A 643 26.40 11.45 -8.14
N THR A 644 25.18 11.34 -7.58
CA THR A 644 24.95 10.75 -6.25
C THR A 644 23.64 9.99 -6.21
N GLY A 645 23.66 8.74 -5.71
CA GLY A 645 22.49 7.89 -5.55
C GLY A 645 22.36 7.34 -4.14
N MET A 646 21.12 7.32 -3.62
CA MET A 646 20.78 6.64 -2.36
C MET A 646 19.67 5.62 -2.64
N SER A 647 20.05 4.36 -2.74
CA SER A 647 19.22 3.23 -3.12
C SER A 647 18.80 2.46 -1.87
N VAL A 648 17.51 2.48 -1.53
CA VAL A 648 16.96 1.79 -0.35
C VAL A 648 16.19 0.56 -0.78
N ALA A 649 16.52 -0.60 -0.23
CA ALA A 649 15.90 -1.91 -0.45
C ALA A 649 15.63 -2.22 -1.94
N PRO A 650 16.65 -2.17 -2.84
CA PRO A 650 16.45 -2.29 -4.27
C PRO A 650 16.31 -3.73 -4.75
N VAL A 651 15.52 -3.92 -5.80
CA VAL A 651 15.60 -5.12 -6.65
C VAL A 651 16.76 -4.91 -7.65
N ALA A 652 17.90 -5.50 -7.36
CA ALA A 652 19.10 -5.35 -8.19
C ALA A 652 19.12 -6.30 -9.40
N ASP A 653 18.54 -7.48 -9.28
CA ASP A 653 18.36 -8.48 -10.33
C ASP A 653 16.92 -8.97 -10.25
N LEU A 654 16.18 -8.81 -11.33
CA LEU A 654 14.74 -9.14 -11.39
C LEU A 654 14.45 -10.62 -11.08
N ARG A 655 15.39 -11.52 -11.33
CA ARG A 655 15.25 -12.96 -11.06
C ARG A 655 15.18 -13.29 -9.56
N TYR A 656 15.60 -12.38 -8.69
CA TYR A 656 15.53 -12.59 -7.23
C TYR A 656 14.20 -12.19 -6.63
N TYR A 657 13.32 -11.55 -7.40
CA TYR A 657 11.97 -11.21 -6.95
C TYR A 657 10.95 -12.29 -7.37
N ASP A 658 9.67 -12.13 -7.02
CA ASP A 658 8.66 -13.17 -7.15
C ASP A 658 8.11 -13.37 -8.57
N THR A 659 7.38 -14.46 -8.75
CA THR A 659 6.77 -14.86 -10.01
C THR A 659 5.66 -13.92 -10.45
N ILE A 660 4.76 -13.49 -9.55
CA ILE A 660 3.55 -12.76 -9.95
C ILE A 660 3.91 -11.35 -10.41
N TYR A 661 4.74 -10.61 -9.65
CA TYR A 661 5.15 -9.27 -10.03
C TYR A 661 6.04 -9.28 -11.28
N GLN A 662 7.15 -10.00 -11.20
CA GLN A 662 8.16 -9.88 -12.24
C GLN A 662 7.75 -10.52 -13.56
N GLU A 663 7.03 -11.65 -13.55
CA GLU A 663 6.54 -12.27 -14.77
C GLU A 663 5.40 -11.48 -15.40
N ARG A 664 4.58 -10.75 -14.59
CA ARG A 664 3.56 -9.83 -15.10
C ARG A 664 4.17 -8.76 -16.02
N TYR A 665 5.28 -8.17 -15.59
CA TYR A 665 5.89 -7.05 -16.31
C TYR A 665 7.04 -7.44 -17.23
N GLY A 666 7.71 -8.56 -16.97
CA GLY A 666 8.87 -9.04 -17.71
C GLY A 666 8.58 -10.19 -18.70
N GLY A 667 7.39 -10.80 -18.62
CA GLY A 667 7.14 -12.11 -19.24
C GLY A 667 7.93 -13.21 -18.53
N LEU A 668 7.91 -14.45 -19.07
CA LEU A 668 8.66 -15.55 -18.45
C LEU A 668 10.17 -15.42 -18.71
N PRO A 669 11.05 -15.58 -17.71
CA PRO A 669 12.50 -15.45 -17.90
C PRO A 669 13.08 -16.35 -18.98
N LYS A 670 12.56 -17.57 -19.12
CA LYS A 670 13.00 -18.55 -20.12
C LYS A 670 12.65 -18.14 -21.56
N ASP A 671 11.58 -17.37 -21.74
CA ASP A 671 11.10 -16.92 -23.05
C ASP A 671 11.82 -15.62 -23.48
N HIS A 672 12.32 -14.83 -22.50
CA HIS A 672 12.86 -13.48 -22.72
C HIS A 672 14.17 -13.23 -21.95
N PRO A 673 15.20 -14.11 -22.02
CA PRO A 673 16.38 -14.03 -21.15
C PRO A 673 17.19 -12.74 -21.35
N GLU A 674 17.27 -12.21 -22.56
CA GLU A 674 18.03 -10.99 -22.82
C GLU A 674 17.31 -9.75 -22.29
N GLU A 675 15.97 -9.66 -22.42
CA GLU A 675 15.19 -8.57 -21.84
C GLU A 675 15.30 -8.55 -20.31
N TRP A 676 15.29 -9.71 -19.67
CA TRP A 676 15.49 -9.82 -18.21
C TRP A 676 16.86 -9.33 -17.78
N LYS A 677 17.90 -9.70 -18.52
CA LYS A 677 19.26 -9.22 -18.29
C LYS A 677 19.34 -7.71 -18.48
N GLN A 678 18.78 -7.19 -19.57
CA GLN A 678 18.77 -5.76 -19.85
C GLN A 678 17.92 -4.96 -18.85
N SER A 679 16.89 -5.54 -18.26
CA SER A 679 16.04 -4.90 -17.26
C SER A 679 16.70 -4.87 -15.88
N SER A 680 17.62 -5.76 -15.56
CA SER A 680 18.24 -5.89 -14.25
C SER A 680 19.38 -4.88 -14.04
N PRO A 681 19.30 -3.99 -13.04
CA PRO A 681 20.35 -2.97 -12.77
C PRO A 681 21.75 -3.56 -12.60
N ILE A 682 21.88 -4.72 -11.97
CA ILE A 682 23.15 -5.39 -11.71
C ILE A 682 24.00 -5.61 -12.96
N THR A 683 23.37 -5.79 -14.12
CA THR A 683 24.05 -5.94 -15.42
C THR A 683 24.96 -4.76 -15.74
N PHE A 684 24.62 -3.58 -15.27
CA PHE A 684 25.32 -2.33 -15.56
C PHE A 684 26.15 -1.80 -14.38
N ALA A 685 26.30 -2.58 -13.31
CA ALA A 685 27.04 -2.19 -12.10
C ALA A 685 28.48 -1.72 -12.41
N HIS A 686 29.13 -2.29 -13.45
CA HIS A 686 30.46 -1.92 -13.92
C HIS A 686 30.57 -0.49 -14.45
N GLN A 687 29.44 0.17 -14.75
CA GLN A 687 29.41 1.55 -15.28
C GLN A 687 29.33 2.62 -14.17
N LEU A 688 29.20 2.25 -12.89
CA LEU A 688 29.15 3.20 -11.78
C LEU A 688 30.34 4.17 -11.82
N LYS A 689 30.07 5.49 -11.79
CA LYS A 689 31.09 6.56 -11.70
C LYS A 689 30.89 7.47 -10.50
N GLY A 690 29.67 7.68 -10.07
CA GLY A 690 29.31 8.60 -8.98
C GLY A 690 29.32 7.93 -7.60
N ASN A 691 28.79 8.64 -6.61
CA ASN A 691 28.66 8.18 -5.23
C ASN A 691 27.38 7.36 -5.07
N LEU A 692 27.46 6.15 -4.57
CA LEU A 692 26.32 5.27 -4.33
C LEU A 692 26.27 4.81 -2.87
N LEU A 693 25.11 5.01 -2.23
CA LEU A 693 24.75 4.40 -0.96
C LEU A 693 23.64 3.36 -1.20
N ILE A 694 23.87 2.14 -0.72
CA ILE A 694 22.88 1.06 -0.69
C ILE A 694 22.48 0.85 0.77
N VAL A 695 21.17 0.88 1.04
CA VAL A 695 20.60 0.63 2.37
C VAL A 695 19.62 -0.52 2.28
N HIS A 696 19.70 -1.50 3.19
CA HIS A 696 18.78 -2.65 3.14
C HIS A 696 18.57 -3.28 4.52
N GLY A 697 17.34 -3.76 4.79
CA GLY A 697 17.03 -4.59 5.95
C GLY A 697 17.46 -6.04 5.72
N THR A 698 18.20 -6.65 6.65
CA THR A 698 18.63 -8.05 6.46
C THR A 698 17.51 -9.08 6.71
N GLY A 699 16.40 -8.65 7.31
CA GLY A 699 15.18 -9.45 7.51
C GLY A 699 14.06 -9.09 6.53
N ASP A 700 14.41 -8.48 5.38
CA ASP A 700 13.45 -8.13 4.32
C ASP A 700 12.90 -9.39 3.67
N ASP A 701 11.62 -9.67 3.93
CA ASP A 701 10.87 -10.82 3.43
C ASP A 701 10.25 -10.59 2.05
N ASN A 702 10.36 -9.37 1.54
CA ASN A 702 9.83 -8.96 0.25
C ASN A 702 10.96 -8.88 -0.80
N VAL A 703 11.80 -7.84 -0.71
CA VAL A 703 13.01 -7.73 -1.52
C VAL A 703 14.19 -8.29 -0.71
N HIS A 704 14.55 -9.51 -0.98
CA HIS A 704 15.53 -10.21 -0.14
C HIS A 704 16.91 -9.56 -0.19
N TYR A 705 17.56 -9.46 0.97
CA TYR A 705 18.93 -8.94 1.10
C TYR A 705 19.93 -9.67 0.20
N GLN A 706 19.65 -10.91 -0.19
CA GLN A 706 20.39 -11.68 -1.19
C GLN A 706 20.64 -10.89 -2.50
N ALA A 707 19.65 -10.11 -2.97
CA ALA A 707 19.82 -9.31 -4.18
C ALA A 707 20.87 -8.19 -3.99
N THR A 708 20.94 -7.61 -2.80
CA THR A 708 21.96 -6.63 -2.43
C THR A 708 23.34 -7.28 -2.31
N GLU A 709 23.48 -8.47 -1.74
CA GLU A 709 24.75 -9.18 -1.68
C GLU A 709 25.29 -9.53 -3.07
N ALA A 710 24.41 -9.98 -3.97
CA ALA A 710 24.77 -10.21 -5.37
C ALA A 710 25.27 -8.92 -6.06
N LEU A 711 24.58 -7.79 -5.81
CA LEU A 711 25.00 -6.48 -6.32
C LEU A 711 26.36 -6.05 -5.76
N ILE A 712 26.59 -6.24 -4.46
CA ILE A 712 27.88 -5.97 -3.80
C ILE A 712 29.00 -6.75 -4.51
N ASN A 713 28.81 -8.05 -4.76
CA ASN A 713 29.77 -8.88 -5.47
C ASN A 713 30.04 -8.35 -6.89
N ALA A 714 29.03 -7.94 -7.62
CA ALA A 714 29.18 -7.38 -8.96
C ALA A 714 29.99 -6.06 -8.96
N LEU A 715 29.72 -5.18 -8.00
CA LEU A 715 30.45 -3.92 -7.84
C LEU A 715 31.91 -4.15 -7.42
N ILE A 716 32.17 -5.10 -6.53
CA ILE A 716 33.55 -5.49 -6.12
C ILE A 716 34.29 -6.07 -7.32
N ALA A 717 33.68 -6.98 -8.07
CA ALA A 717 34.32 -7.58 -9.26
C ALA A 717 34.63 -6.53 -10.33
N ALA A 718 33.86 -5.45 -10.40
CA ALA A 718 34.11 -4.31 -11.29
C ALA A 718 35.06 -3.24 -10.67
N ASN A 719 35.62 -3.49 -9.49
CA ASN A 719 36.47 -2.55 -8.74
C ASN A 719 35.82 -1.17 -8.53
N LYS A 720 34.50 -1.15 -8.20
CA LYS A 720 33.75 0.08 -7.92
C LYS A 720 33.72 0.38 -6.43
N GLN A 721 33.82 1.68 -6.08
CA GLN A 721 33.70 2.13 -4.70
C GLN A 721 32.27 2.58 -4.43
N PHE A 722 31.71 2.14 -3.31
CA PHE A 722 30.34 2.42 -2.90
C PHE A 722 30.21 2.30 -1.37
N SER A 723 29.07 2.71 -0.83
CA SER A 723 28.73 2.57 0.58
C SER A 723 27.54 1.62 0.75
N VAL A 724 27.57 0.78 1.80
CA VAL A 724 26.46 -0.11 2.18
C VAL A 724 26.13 0.09 3.65
N PHE A 725 24.84 0.14 3.98
CA PHE A 725 24.40 0.13 5.36
C PHE A 725 23.28 -0.91 5.56
N PRO A 726 23.59 -2.08 6.14
CA PRO A 726 22.59 -3.09 6.50
C PRO A 726 21.86 -2.71 7.79
N TYR A 727 20.54 -2.92 7.84
CA TYR A 727 19.73 -2.84 9.05
C TYR A 727 19.42 -4.26 9.55
N PRO A 728 20.07 -4.72 10.65
CA PRO A 728 19.93 -6.10 11.12
C PRO A 728 18.47 -6.45 11.44
N ASN A 729 17.97 -7.53 10.83
CA ASN A 729 16.62 -8.07 11.00
C ASN A 729 15.46 -7.06 10.86
N ARG A 730 15.65 -5.99 10.05
CA ARG A 730 14.55 -5.09 9.66
C ARG A 730 13.92 -5.59 8.39
N SER A 731 12.58 -5.46 8.31
CA SER A 731 11.80 -5.82 7.13
C SER A 731 11.95 -4.78 6.01
N HIS A 732 11.17 -4.95 4.93
CA HIS A 732 11.18 -4.05 3.78
C HIS A 732 10.93 -2.57 4.12
N SER A 733 10.15 -2.29 5.15
CA SER A 733 9.87 -0.92 5.60
C SER A 733 10.96 -0.28 6.47
N ILE A 734 11.96 -1.05 6.93
CA ILE A 734 13.04 -0.61 7.82
C ILE A 734 12.49 0.28 8.95
N SER A 735 11.41 -0.18 9.60
CA SER A 735 10.68 0.62 10.59
C SER A 735 10.71 0.04 12.00
N GLU A 736 11.01 -1.24 12.14
CA GLU A 736 10.98 -1.97 13.39
C GLU A 736 12.11 -1.54 14.34
N GLY A 737 11.81 -1.58 15.62
CA GLY A 737 12.75 -1.25 16.69
C GLY A 737 12.91 0.25 16.94
N ALA A 738 13.33 0.57 18.16
CA ALA A 738 13.46 1.95 18.59
C ALA A 738 14.53 2.70 17.78
N GLY A 739 14.20 3.89 17.31
CA GLY A 739 15.14 4.79 16.64
C GLY A 739 15.49 4.43 15.20
N THR A 740 15.06 3.27 14.66
CA THR A 740 15.47 2.79 13.34
C THR A 740 15.22 3.82 12.23
N GLN A 741 14.00 4.33 12.10
CA GLN A 741 13.71 5.31 11.05
C GLN A 741 14.43 6.65 11.26
N ARG A 742 14.57 7.10 12.52
CA ARG A 742 15.33 8.32 12.82
C ARG A 742 16.80 8.17 12.38
N HIS A 743 17.40 7.04 12.69
CA HIS A 743 18.76 6.72 12.23
C HIS A 743 18.83 6.67 10.69
N LEU A 744 17.85 6.06 10.03
CA LEU A 744 17.81 5.97 8.58
C LEU A 744 17.76 7.36 7.91
N TYR A 745 16.82 8.22 8.32
CA TYR A 745 16.75 9.58 7.76
C TYR A 745 18.01 10.40 8.08
N GLY A 746 18.62 10.20 9.25
CA GLY A 746 19.91 10.80 9.61
C GLY A 746 21.05 10.33 8.72
N LEU A 747 21.11 9.01 8.44
CA LEU A 747 22.11 8.41 7.54
C LEU A 747 21.97 8.97 6.12
N LEU A 748 20.76 8.97 5.56
CA LEU A 748 20.51 9.50 4.21
C LEU A 748 20.89 10.98 4.11
N THR A 749 20.48 11.79 5.09
CA THR A 749 20.79 13.22 5.12
C THR A 749 22.31 13.47 5.19
N ARG A 750 22.98 12.78 6.10
CA ARG A 750 24.44 12.91 6.26
C ARG A 750 25.17 12.52 4.97
N TYR A 751 24.83 11.35 4.40
CA TYR A 751 25.45 10.88 3.16
C TYR A 751 25.25 11.87 2.01
N LEU A 752 24.02 12.39 1.85
CA LEU A 752 23.72 13.37 0.83
C LEU A 752 24.56 14.64 1.01
N ASN A 753 24.61 15.20 2.22
CA ASN A 753 25.36 16.43 2.51
C ASN A 753 26.86 16.26 2.30
N GLU A 754 27.42 15.08 2.60
CA GLU A 754 28.84 14.78 2.40
C GLU A 754 29.20 14.61 0.91
N ARG A 755 28.32 14.01 0.11
CA ARG A 755 28.59 13.62 -1.28
C ARG A 755 28.05 14.60 -2.32
N MET A 756 27.06 15.39 -1.95
CA MET A 756 26.45 16.42 -2.79
C MET A 756 26.09 17.63 -1.89
N PRO A 757 27.08 18.46 -1.53
CA PRO A 757 26.88 19.54 -0.55
C PRO A 757 25.72 20.46 -0.88
N PRO A 758 24.92 20.90 0.14
CA PRO A 758 23.75 21.77 -0.06
C PRO A 758 24.15 23.21 -0.44
N GLY A 759 23.14 23.97 -0.85
CA GLY A 759 23.25 25.38 -1.18
C GLY A 759 23.79 25.64 -2.59
N PRO A 760 23.68 26.91 -3.05
CA PRO A 760 24.15 27.29 -4.37
C PRO A 760 25.67 27.18 -4.49
N ALA A 761 26.16 26.82 -5.68
CA ALA A 761 27.57 26.82 -5.97
C ALA A 761 28.15 28.22 -5.72
N THR A 762 29.20 28.32 -4.93
CA THR A 762 30.01 29.54 -4.85
C THR A 762 30.58 29.81 -6.24
N ALA A 763 30.36 31.01 -6.76
CA ALA A 763 30.99 31.41 -8.02
C ALA A 763 32.50 31.13 -7.88
N ILE A 764 33.02 30.24 -8.72
CA ILE A 764 34.46 30.10 -8.83
C ILE A 764 34.95 31.41 -9.40
N THR A 765 35.43 32.33 -8.57
CA THR A 765 36.27 33.42 -9.04
C THR A 765 37.42 32.79 -9.74
N SER A 766 37.42 32.81 -11.08
CA SER A 766 38.59 32.48 -11.87
C SER A 766 39.68 33.51 -11.54
N SER A 767 40.45 33.21 -10.51
CA SER A 767 41.75 33.89 -10.37
C SER A 767 42.62 33.41 -11.53
N ALA A 768 42.70 34.25 -12.54
CA ALA A 768 43.69 34.10 -13.57
C ALA A 768 45.07 33.87 -12.96
N ARG A 769 45.74 32.82 -13.36
CA ARG A 769 47.18 32.69 -13.46
C ARG A 769 47.54 32.11 -14.81
#